data_891d1bfb062df8ef73a8d5e46198deac
#
_entry.id   891d1bfb062df8ef73a8d5e46198deac
#
_cell.length_a   1.000
_cell.length_b   1.000
_cell.length_c   1.000
_cell.angle_alpha   90.00
_cell.angle_beta   90.00
_cell.angle_gamma   90.00
#
_symmetry.space_group_name_H-M   'P 1'
#
loop_
_entity.id
_entity.type
_entity.pdbx_description
1 polymer ?
#
loop_
_entity_poly.entity_id
_entity_poly.type
_entity_poly.pdbx_seq_one_letter_code
_entity_poly.pdbx_strand_id
1 'polypeptide(L)'
;MHTTTLRKPTRRSARSLTALCLAALCVTLVSCQSERGSYVQLRPDSYAFPTTANAERRSQPQSFTLKTEVCLADFTTDRELLSVPGVLSMRLRQHSPTDTHRQNYPAGTMPDGRVPVLEAVLRLNLPEGSTLRRDGQPATHDMVVGVPLALLPDTWGRHDVTLDFTGVSWDMYVDGSLADRDFTLGYPDEVAADSIRKDDAYIIEAEVYTPGIRPTIIKEKEQERVEAQYFTPRGHNAWVGDVATIWHQGRYHVFYLLDRRGHESKCGRGGHYFEHLSTADFRHWTEHEAAVPIEEQWETLGTGTPFVWHDTLFLSYGMHTSRLWPSKQTSTPRQWQHIREYGESQSLPFACPFEGDEDIPSGASYAVSADGVARFRKSHILIHPAENPTIYVDREGRLGMLANYGARGTWTSDRLDGGWHCISEDFPPGGDCTFIFRWDQYDYIVGGFTHMWMKRADEATEAYRDMVARGEDIYDGLSVPSICELPDGRHLMAGWVQVNRHWGGALVIRELIQYPDGRIGSRFMPELMPATKGRSRRLTADVPDGSIFQAATEARSFLLTFNVIPQQEGQGRVTLDFTGGHSDEPCQWTLDLAKREARFGEGRTLHFGGQPHQAGDYAIGNLRGTDEPFTIRMIIRGEPKLGGSLIDTEIAGQRTMICHRSGLRVTDLALSPQGSAVRDLRIQPLQ
;
A
#
# COMPACT_ATOMS: atom_id res chain seq x y z
N MET A 1 -90.75 14.32 6.46
CA MET A 1 -90.08 13.08 6.79
C MET A 1 -89.10 12.77 5.70
N HIS A 2 -87.87 13.23 5.87
CA HIS A 2 -86.71 12.91 4.98
C HIS A 2 -85.52 12.57 5.84
N THR A 3 -85.18 11.30 5.82
CA THR A 3 -83.97 10.76 6.49
C THR A 3 -82.80 10.88 5.58
N THR A 4 -81.82 11.68 5.99
CA THR A 4 -80.49 11.87 5.30
C THR A 4 -79.51 10.88 5.87
N THR A 5 -79.07 9.92 5.08
CA THR A 5 -78.02 8.95 5.42
C THR A 5 -76.65 9.54 5.15
N LEU A 6 -75.81 9.65 6.19
CA LEU A 6 -74.41 10.02 6.13
C LEU A 6 -73.54 8.84 5.58
N ARG A 7 -72.91 9.06 4.43
CA ARG A 7 -71.91 8.15 3.89
C ARG A 7 -70.56 8.33 4.62
N LYS A 8 -69.97 7.26 5.13
CA LYS A 8 -68.58 7.21 5.68
C LYS A 8 -67.57 7.37 4.55
N PRO A 9 -66.48 8.12 4.74
CA PRO A 9 -65.43 8.21 3.73
C PRO A 9 -64.57 6.95 3.68
N THR A 10 -64.27 6.54 2.46
CA THR A 10 -63.50 5.32 2.16
C THR A 10 -62.01 5.44 2.51
N ARG A 11 -61.50 4.42 3.17
CA ARG A 11 -60.08 4.25 3.60
C ARG A 11 -59.05 4.09 2.46
N ARG A 12 -59.18 4.80 1.35
CA ARG A 12 -58.24 4.67 0.20
C ARG A 12 -57.15 5.77 0.08
N SER A 13 -57.26 6.86 0.84
CA SER A 13 -56.29 7.96 0.73
C SER A 13 -55.07 7.89 1.65
N ALA A 14 -55.12 7.07 2.73
CA ALA A 14 -54.02 6.98 3.69
C ALA A 14 -52.84 6.09 3.24
N ARG A 15 -53.11 5.10 2.37
CA ARG A 15 -52.01 4.22 1.87
C ARG A 15 -51.15 4.84 0.77
N SER A 16 -51.72 5.80 0.04
CA SER A 16 -50.98 6.48 -1.05
C SER A 16 -50.00 7.53 -0.56
N LEU A 17 -50.33 8.23 0.55
CA LEU A 17 -49.42 9.21 1.15
C LEU A 17 -48.24 8.53 1.87
N THR A 18 -48.48 7.40 2.54
CA THR A 18 -47.39 6.68 3.22
C THR A 18 -46.39 6.04 2.23
N ALA A 19 -46.89 5.57 1.08
CA ALA A 19 -46.01 5.05 0.02
C ALA A 19 -45.17 6.15 -0.65
N LEU A 20 -45.72 7.37 -0.84
CA LEU A 20 -44.98 8.49 -1.35
C LEU A 20 -43.93 9.03 -0.35
N CYS A 21 -44.27 9.06 0.95
CA CYS A 21 -43.31 9.44 1.98
C CYS A 21 -42.17 8.41 2.14
N LEU A 22 -42.46 7.11 2.06
CA LEU A 22 -41.45 6.06 2.07
C LEU A 22 -40.59 6.07 0.79
N ALA A 23 -41.18 6.31 -0.37
CA ALA A 23 -40.42 6.46 -1.61
C ALA A 23 -39.55 7.74 -1.62
N ALA A 24 -40.07 8.85 -1.09
CA ALA A 24 -39.29 10.08 -0.91
C ALA A 24 -38.17 9.92 0.14
N LEU A 25 -38.41 9.18 1.23
CA LEU A 25 -37.36 8.86 2.22
C LEU A 25 -36.32 7.89 1.65
N CYS A 26 -36.71 6.91 0.86
CA CYS A 26 -35.79 6.02 0.18
C CYS A 26 -34.95 6.76 -0.90
N VAL A 27 -35.53 7.70 -1.64
CA VAL A 27 -34.83 8.50 -2.62
C VAL A 27 -33.86 9.50 -1.96
N THR A 28 -34.26 10.10 -0.82
CA THR A 28 -33.35 10.97 -0.05
C THR A 28 -32.25 10.19 0.65
N LEU A 29 -32.50 8.97 1.11
CA LEU A 29 -31.45 8.11 1.67
C LEU A 29 -30.48 7.59 0.59
N VAL A 30 -30.98 7.30 -0.61
CA VAL A 30 -30.12 6.91 -1.75
C VAL A 30 -29.31 8.10 -2.27
N SER A 31 -29.83 9.33 -2.27
CA SER A 31 -29.07 10.52 -2.69
C SER A 31 -28.04 10.96 -1.64
N CYS A 32 -28.28 10.71 -0.34
CA CYS A 32 -27.27 10.95 0.69
C CYS A 32 -26.17 9.87 0.73
N GLN A 33 -26.43 8.65 0.21
CA GLN A 33 -25.39 7.62 0.10
C GLN A 33 -24.48 7.82 -1.12
N SER A 34 -24.92 8.55 -2.15
CA SER A 34 -24.09 8.81 -3.35
C SER A 34 -22.96 9.84 -3.15
N GLU A 35 -23.00 10.60 -2.06
CA GLU A 35 -21.96 11.57 -1.71
C GLU A 35 -20.89 11.00 -0.74
N ARG A 36 -21.07 9.79 -0.27
CA ARG A 36 -20.10 9.14 0.61
C ARG A 36 -19.13 8.33 -0.23
N GLY A 37 -17.86 8.68 -0.19
CA GLY A 37 -16.79 7.92 -0.84
C GLY A 37 -16.68 6.48 -0.33
N SER A 38 -15.74 5.75 -0.84
CA SER A 38 -15.39 4.39 -0.42
C SER A 38 -14.40 4.45 0.74
N TYR A 39 -14.67 3.76 1.84
CA TYR A 39 -13.85 3.82 3.04
C TYR A 39 -13.45 2.44 3.54
N VAL A 40 -12.18 2.32 3.90
CA VAL A 40 -11.66 1.18 4.64
C VAL A 40 -11.96 1.40 6.12
N GLN A 41 -12.65 0.45 6.72
CA GLN A 41 -12.78 0.38 8.16
C GLN A 41 -11.53 -0.28 8.73
N LEU A 42 -10.74 0.50 9.46
CA LEU A 42 -9.51 0.01 10.04
C LEU A 42 -9.81 -0.90 11.24
N ARG A 43 -9.06 -1.98 11.36
CA ARG A 43 -9.08 -2.82 12.55
C ARG A 43 -8.47 -2.08 13.74
N PRO A 44 -8.78 -2.46 14.97
CA PRO A 44 -8.08 -1.95 16.14
C PRO A 44 -6.58 -2.21 16.08
N ASP A 45 -5.75 -1.25 16.49
CA ASP A 45 -4.28 -1.32 16.41
C ASP A 45 -3.63 -2.52 17.13
N SER A 46 -4.35 -3.14 18.07
CA SER A 46 -3.85 -4.31 18.81
C SER A 46 -3.78 -5.60 18.00
N TYR A 47 -4.32 -5.62 16.78
CA TYR A 47 -4.39 -6.83 15.94
C TYR A 47 -3.31 -6.90 14.87
N ALA A 48 -2.20 -6.22 15.06
CA ALA A 48 -1.10 -6.24 14.10
C ALA A 48 -0.47 -7.64 13.87
N PHE A 49 -0.76 -8.61 14.73
CA PHE A 49 -0.33 -10.01 14.61
C PHE A 49 -1.42 -10.97 15.10
N PRO A 50 -1.44 -12.22 14.62
CA PRO A 50 -2.33 -13.24 15.16
C PRO A 50 -2.20 -13.32 16.70
N THR A 51 -3.32 -13.37 17.37
CA THR A 51 -3.39 -13.34 18.85
C THR A 51 -2.62 -14.46 19.52
N THR A 52 -2.56 -15.64 18.89
CA THR A 52 -1.79 -16.80 19.40
C THR A 52 -0.28 -16.55 19.37
N ALA A 53 0.26 -16.08 18.24
CA ALA A 53 1.68 -15.76 18.12
C ALA A 53 2.11 -14.65 19.10
N ASN A 54 1.28 -13.63 19.26
CA ASN A 54 1.52 -12.57 20.23
C ASN A 54 1.47 -13.05 21.67
N ALA A 55 0.54 -13.95 22.01
CA ALA A 55 0.44 -14.50 23.36
C ALA A 55 1.67 -15.35 23.72
N GLU A 56 2.12 -16.20 22.79
CA GLU A 56 3.31 -17.02 22.96
C GLU A 56 4.58 -16.17 23.11
N ARG A 57 4.71 -15.10 22.31
CA ARG A 57 5.88 -14.21 22.35
C ARG A 57 5.93 -13.35 23.61
N ARG A 58 4.79 -12.83 24.05
CA ARG A 58 4.69 -12.06 25.29
C ARG A 58 4.94 -12.90 26.52
N SER A 59 4.90 -14.22 26.41
CA SER A 59 5.36 -15.12 27.47
C SER A 59 6.89 -15.26 27.54
N GLN A 60 7.65 -14.74 26.56
CA GLN A 60 9.10 -14.78 26.60
C GLN A 60 9.65 -13.80 27.64
N PRO A 61 10.66 -14.23 28.43
CA PRO A 61 11.20 -13.42 29.52
C PRO A 61 11.74 -12.05 29.12
N GLN A 62 12.18 -11.90 27.87
CA GLN A 62 12.75 -10.65 27.35
C GLN A 62 11.70 -9.65 26.81
N SER A 63 10.45 -10.06 26.65
CA SER A 63 9.41 -9.10 26.22
C SER A 63 9.04 -8.16 27.37
N PHE A 64 8.75 -6.91 27.03
CA PHE A 64 8.28 -5.94 28.02
C PHE A 64 7.34 -4.90 27.38
N THR A 65 6.51 -4.29 28.21
CA THR A 65 5.66 -3.14 27.83
C THR A 65 5.89 -2.03 28.85
N LEU A 66 6.26 -0.83 28.36
CA LEU A 66 6.37 0.37 29.17
C LEU A 66 5.21 1.31 28.80
N LYS A 67 4.41 1.69 29.80
CA LYS A 67 3.35 2.69 29.67
C LYS A 67 3.77 3.96 30.39
N THR A 68 3.51 5.11 29.75
CA THR A 68 3.84 6.41 30.33
C THR A 68 2.87 7.48 29.85
N GLU A 69 2.57 8.43 30.71
CA GLU A 69 1.86 9.66 30.33
C GLU A 69 2.88 10.78 30.15
N VAL A 70 2.94 11.35 28.97
CA VAL A 70 3.87 12.39 28.56
C VAL A 70 3.14 13.72 28.39
N CYS A 71 3.65 14.77 29.01
CA CYS A 71 3.17 16.14 28.81
C CYS A 71 4.14 16.90 27.91
N LEU A 72 3.73 17.17 26.67
CA LEU A 72 4.54 17.93 25.71
C LEU A 72 4.26 19.43 25.89
N ALA A 73 5.17 20.13 26.56
CA ALA A 73 5.05 21.54 26.85
C ALA A 73 6.05 22.43 26.09
N ASP A 74 7.19 21.86 25.67
CA ASP A 74 8.25 22.53 24.93
C ASP A 74 9.02 21.51 24.10
N PHE A 75 9.30 21.81 22.82
CA PHE A 75 10.09 20.95 21.94
C PHE A 75 11.14 21.72 21.13
N THR A 76 11.60 22.84 21.65
CA THR A 76 12.59 23.68 20.95
C THR A 76 14.00 23.11 21.00
N THR A 77 14.26 22.19 21.93
CA THR A 77 15.59 21.56 22.12
C THR A 77 15.47 20.05 22.30
N ASP A 78 16.54 19.36 21.93
CA ASP A 78 16.69 17.93 22.22
C ASP A 78 16.65 17.68 23.73
N ARG A 79 15.88 16.68 24.15
CA ARG A 79 15.71 16.34 25.58
C ARG A 79 15.43 14.87 25.78
N GLU A 80 16.14 14.24 26.71
CA GLU A 80 15.76 12.92 27.22
C GLU A 80 14.62 13.08 28.23
N LEU A 81 13.53 12.35 28.02
CA LEU A 81 12.32 12.38 28.85
C LEU A 81 12.30 11.23 29.86
N LEU A 82 12.69 10.05 29.42
CA LEU A 82 12.71 8.84 30.22
C LEU A 82 13.85 7.96 29.74
N SER A 83 14.53 7.27 30.67
CA SER A 83 15.52 6.26 30.30
C SER A 83 15.60 5.09 31.30
N VAL A 84 16.02 3.95 30.77
CA VAL A 84 16.57 2.81 31.50
C VAL A 84 18.04 2.72 31.07
N PRO A 85 18.98 2.99 31.98
CA PRO A 85 20.39 3.13 31.65
C PRO A 85 20.94 1.97 30.83
N GLY A 86 21.47 2.25 29.64
CA GLY A 86 22.07 1.25 28.76
C GLY A 86 21.08 0.40 27.95
N VAL A 87 19.78 0.52 28.17
CA VAL A 87 18.74 -0.31 27.53
C VAL A 87 17.76 0.49 26.71
N LEU A 88 17.16 1.55 27.27
CA LEU A 88 16.06 2.28 26.67
C LEU A 88 16.22 3.78 26.91
N SER A 89 15.89 4.62 25.92
CA SER A 89 15.64 6.03 26.13
C SER A 89 14.44 6.51 25.30
N MET A 90 13.59 7.36 25.90
CA MET A 90 12.56 8.12 25.19
C MET A 90 12.95 9.60 25.24
N ARG A 91 12.87 10.27 24.10
CA ARG A 91 13.41 11.62 23.95
C ARG A 91 12.65 12.46 22.92
N LEU A 92 12.74 13.77 23.08
CA LEU A 92 12.42 14.73 22.02
C LEU A 92 13.68 15.01 21.20
N ARG A 93 13.55 14.92 19.89
CA ARG A 93 14.64 15.18 18.92
C ARG A 93 14.22 16.18 17.87
N GLN A 94 15.16 17.05 17.47
CA GLN A 94 15.01 17.99 16.37
C GLN A 94 15.83 17.51 15.18
N HIS A 95 15.23 16.69 14.31
CA HIS A 95 15.93 16.23 13.11
C HIS A 95 16.12 17.38 12.12
N SER A 96 17.37 17.68 11.77
CA SER A 96 17.70 18.66 10.76
C SER A 96 17.56 18.09 9.33
N PRO A 97 17.53 18.94 8.29
CA PRO A 97 17.49 18.46 6.91
C PRO A 97 18.64 17.55 6.51
N THR A 98 19.78 17.64 7.19
CA THR A 98 21.02 16.87 6.93
C THR A 98 21.15 15.64 7.82
N ASP A 99 20.21 15.41 8.76
CA ASP A 99 20.23 14.23 9.62
C ASP A 99 19.87 13.00 8.81
N THR A 100 20.71 11.96 8.85
CA THR A 100 20.51 10.70 8.13
C THR A 100 19.27 9.96 8.57
N HIS A 101 18.84 10.11 9.84
CA HIS A 101 17.61 9.50 10.36
C HIS A 101 16.34 10.24 9.96
N ARG A 102 16.45 11.45 9.39
CA ARG A 102 15.29 12.22 8.94
C ARG A 102 14.45 11.50 7.89
N GLN A 103 15.05 10.66 7.08
CA GLN A 103 14.32 9.85 6.09
C GLN A 103 13.24 8.96 6.70
N ASN A 104 13.37 8.62 7.99
CA ASN A 104 12.35 7.87 8.72
C ASN A 104 11.09 8.71 9.01
N TYR A 105 11.17 10.02 8.81
CA TYR A 105 10.11 10.98 9.13
C TYR A 105 9.78 11.84 7.91
N PRO A 106 9.16 11.27 6.87
CA PRO A 106 8.89 11.97 5.61
C PRO A 106 7.90 13.12 5.75
N ALA A 107 7.04 13.06 6.77
CA ALA A 107 6.04 14.06 7.10
C ALA A 107 6.41 14.84 8.35
N GLY A 108 5.65 15.91 8.66
CA GLY A 108 5.83 16.69 9.88
C GLY A 108 6.96 17.73 9.81
N THR A 109 7.45 18.06 8.61
CA THR A 109 8.51 19.06 8.41
C THR A 109 8.02 20.47 8.74
N MET A 110 8.75 21.16 9.59
CA MET A 110 8.53 22.59 9.92
C MET A 110 9.02 23.51 8.77
N PRO A 111 8.60 24.80 8.74
CA PRO A 111 9.02 25.73 7.68
C PRO A 111 10.55 25.91 7.58
N ASP A 112 11.28 25.73 8.67
CA ASP A 112 12.76 25.79 8.69
C ASP A 112 13.43 24.47 8.30
N GLY A 113 12.66 23.50 7.85
CA GLY A 113 13.15 22.19 7.41
C GLY A 113 13.42 21.19 8.54
N ARG A 114 13.26 21.56 9.81
CA ARG A 114 13.39 20.64 10.95
C ARG A 114 12.16 19.75 11.09
N VAL A 115 12.35 18.60 11.70
CA VAL A 115 11.26 17.67 12.07
C VAL A 115 11.38 17.37 13.57
N PRO A 116 10.55 17.98 14.41
CA PRO A 116 10.46 17.61 15.83
C PRO A 116 9.80 16.24 15.98
N VAL A 117 10.43 15.33 16.70
CA VAL A 117 10.00 13.94 16.84
C VAL A 117 10.03 13.51 18.31
N LEU A 118 8.99 12.79 18.74
CA LEU A 118 9.04 11.99 19.95
C LEU A 118 9.60 10.61 19.57
N GLU A 119 10.79 10.24 20.06
CA GLU A 119 11.49 9.01 19.74
C GLU A 119 11.68 8.10 20.96
N ALA A 120 11.67 6.80 20.74
CA ALA A 120 12.11 5.79 21.68
C ALA A 120 13.19 4.93 21.06
N VAL A 121 14.32 4.85 21.74
CA VAL A 121 15.50 4.07 21.33
C VAL A 121 15.63 2.87 22.23
N LEU A 122 15.66 1.67 21.65
CA LEU A 122 15.87 0.40 22.34
C LEU A 122 17.22 -0.18 21.91
N ARG A 123 18.09 -0.44 22.86
CA ARG A 123 19.37 -1.12 22.63
C ARG A 123 19.20 -2.61 22.70
N LEU A 124 19.61 -3.30 21.63
CA LEU A 124 19.51 -4.74 21.48
C LEU A 124 20.88 -5.38 21.46
N ASN A 125 21.04 -6.47 22.18
CA ASN A 125 22.20 -7.34 22.09
C ASN A 125 22.05 -8.24 20.88
N LEU A 126 23.01 -8.17 19.97
CA LEU A 126 23.04 -9.03 18.78
C LEU A 126 23.43 -10.45 19.17
N PRO A 127 22.81 -11.47 18.55
CA PRO A 127 23.21 -12.85 18.79
C PRO A 127 24.64 -13.08 18.37
N GLU A 128 25.27 -14.06 19.03
CA GLU A 128 26.58 -14.52 18.63
C GLU A 128 26.52 -15.10 17.21
N GLY A 129 27.49 -14.73 16.36
CA GLY A 129 27.53 -15.13 14.97
C GLY A 129 26.67 -14.26 14.02
N SER A 130 25.96 -13.24 14.52
CA SER A 130 25.26 -12.29 13.65
C SER A 130 26.24 -11.58 12.73
N THR A 131 25.90 -11.45 11.44
CA THR A 131 26.72 -10.74 10.44
C THR A 131 26.79 -9.22 10.69
N LEU A 132 25.95 -8.69 11.57
CA LEU A 132 26.08 -7.32 12.09
C LEU A 132 27.21 -7.20 13.11
N ARG A 133 27.61 -8.31 13.77
CA ARG A 133 28.77 -8.33 14.66
C ARG A 133 30.05 -8.40 13.83
N ARG A 134 30.70 -7.26 13.64
CA ARG A 134 32.02 -7.18 13.01
C ARG A 134 33.09 -7.17 14.08
N ASP A 135 34.24 -7.74 13.80
CA ASP A 135 35.40 -7.68 14.69
C ASP A 135 35.67 -6.24 15.12
N GLY A 136 35.73 -6.00 16.43
CA GLY A 136 35.93 -4.69 17.02
C GLY A 136 34.70 -3.77 17.08
N GLN A 137 33.54 -4.18 16.60
CA GLN A 137 32.29 -3.45 16.75
C GLN A 137 31.53 -3.86 18.00
N PRO A 138 30.68 -2.98 18.58
CA PRO A 138 29.80 -3.34 19.68
C PRO A 138 28.90 -4.52 19.30
N ALA A 139 28.69 -5.42 20.25
CA ALA A 139 27.75 -6.52 20.11
C ALA A 139 26.28 -6.06 20.24
N THR A 140 26.05 -4.75 20.19
CA THR A 140 24.74 -4.12 20.37
C THR A 140 24.43 -3.18 19.21
N HIS A 141 23.15 -2.96 18.95
CA HIS A 141 22.68 -1.88 18.07
C HIS A 141 21.42 -1.24 18.65
N ASP A 142 21.14 -0.01 18.20
CA ASP A 142 20.00 0.77 18.65
C ASP A 142 18.88 0.72 17.59
N MET A 143 17.66 0.34 18.04
CA MET A 143 16.44 0.40 17.24
C MET A 143 15.66 1.64 17.65
N VAL A 144 15.15 2.38 16.67
CA VAL A 144 14.46 3.64 16.91
C VAL A 144 13.04 3.59 16.32
N VAL A 145 12.05 3.89 17.16
CA VAL A 145 10.69 4.19 16.73
C VAL A 145 10.34 5.60 17.15
N GLY A 146 9.48 6.27 16.40
CA GLY A 146 9.14 7.66 16.72
C GLY A 146 7.98 8.20 15.90
N VAL A 147 7.47 9.36 16.33
CA VAL A 147 6.38 10.07 15.65
C VAL A 147 6.71 11.55 15.55
N PRO A 148 6.57 12.15 14.34
CA PRO A 148 6.64 13.60 14.18
C PRO A 148 5.54 14.28 15.00
N LEU A 149 5.90 15.26 15.82
CA LEU A 149 4.95 15.96 16.70
C LEU A 149 3.82 16.63 15.92
N ALA A 150 4.11 17.11 14.71
CA ALA A 150 3.11 17.75 13.84
C ALA A 150 1.98 16.79 13.38
N LEU A 151 2.14 15.48 13.56
CA LEU A 151 1.13 14.46 13.23
C LEU A 151 0.31 14.03 14.44
N LEU A 152 0.65 14.49 15.64
CA LEU A 152 -0.17 14.26 16.83
C LEU A 152 -1.44 15.12 16.78
N PRO A 153 -2.58 14.62 17.29
CA PRO A 153 -3.84 15.36 17.32
C PRO A 153 -3.74 16.67 18.10
N ASP A 154 -2.96 16.67 19.19
CA ASP A 154 -2.64 17.84 19.98
C ASP A 154 -1.13 17.87 20.27
N THR A 155 -0.41 18.71 19.54
CA THR A 155 1.06 18.79 19.63
C THR A 155 1.55 19.27 21.03
N TRP A 156 0.71 19.94 21.81
CA TRP A 156 1.04 20.59 23.10
C TRP A 156 0.24 20.01 24.27
N GLY A 157 -0.14 18.77 24.18
CA GLY A 157 -1.02 18.15 25.15
C GLY A 157 -0.35 17.09 26.01
N ARG A 158 -1.21 16.34 26.69
CA ARG A 158 -0.88 15.10 27.35
C ARG A 158 -1.15 13.95 26.42
N HIS A 159 -0.22 13.00 26.36
CA HIS A 159 -0.31 11.83 25.51
C HIS A 159 0.00 10.57 26.32
N ASP A 160 -0.83 9.55 26.11
CA ASP A 160 -0.55 8.19 26.57
C ASP A 160 0.40 7.52 25.59
N VAL A 161 1.63 7.23 26.01
CA VAL A 161 2.63 6.54 25.21
C VAL A 161 2.83 5.14 25.73
N THR A 162 2.69 4.15 24.85
CA THR A 162 3.03 2.75 25.13
C THR A 162 4.16 2.31 24.22
N LEU A 163 5.25 1.86 24.83
CA LEU A 163 6.39 1.24 24.15
C LEU A 163 6.34 -0.27 24.41
N ASP A 164 6.36 -1.07 23.34
CA ASP A 164 6.13 -2.50 23.42
C ASP A 164 7.20 -3.27 22.66
N PHE A 165 8.04 -4.00 23.38
CA PHE A 165 8.95 -4.97 22.79
C PHE A 165 8.31 -6.35 22.84
N THR A 166 7.88 -6.84 21.67
CA THR A 166 7.15 -8.11 21.56
C THR A 166 8.03 -9.34 21.50
N GLY A 167 9.34 -9.15 21.42
CA GLY A 167 10.33 -10.21 21.09
C GLY A 167 10.64 -10.29 19.58
N VAL A 168 9.85 -9.62 18.73
CA VAL A 168 10.03 -9.61 17.27
C VAL A 168 9.95 -8.19 16.71
N SER A 169 9.22 -7.31 17.37
CA SER A 169 9.07 -5.92 17.00
C SER A 169 9.27 -4.98 18.18
N TRP A 170 9.63 -3.76 17.88
CA TRP A 170 9.67 -2.61 18.75
C TRP A 170 8.60 -1.64 18.30
N ASP A 171 7.57 -1.44 19.10
CA ASP A 171 6.35 -0.72 18.76
C ASP A 171 6.19 0.52 19.64
N MET A 172 5.74 1.63 19.04
CA MET A 172 5.29 2.83 19.74
C MET A 172 3.82 3.09 19.45
N TYR A 173 3.03 3.16 20.50
CA TYR A 173 1.64 3.61 20.44
C TYR A 173 1.53 4.97 21.13
N VAL A 174 0.78 5.88 20.52
CA VAL A 174 0.44 7.17 21.10
C VAL A 174 -1.09 7.32 21.10
N ASP A 175 -1.66 7.62 22.25
CA ASP A 175 -3.12 7.73 22.45
C ASP A 175 -3.88 6.50 21.96
N GLY A 176 -3.29 5.32 22.14
CA GLY A 176 -3.87 4.04 21.75
C GLY A 176 -3.81 3.74 20.24
N SER A 177 -3.12 4.57 19.45
CA SER A 177 -2.89 4.34 18.00
C SER A 177 -1.44 3.97 17.74
N LEU A 178 -1.20 2.98 16.85
CA LEU A 178 0.15 2.60 16.44
C LEU A 178 0.78 3.76 15.66
N ALA A 179 1.77 4.42 16.28
CA ALA A 179 2.48 5.53 15.69
C ALA A 179 3.66 5.06 14.81
N ASP A 180 4.42 4.07 15.31
CA ASP A 180 5.57 3.51 14.60
C ASP A 180 5.85 2.08 15.06
N ARG A 181 6.52 1.31 14.20
CA ARG A 181 6.99 -0.05 14.45
C ARG A 181 8.27 -0.30 13.68
N ASP A 182 9.19 -1.04 14.28
CA ASP A 182 10.27 -1.67 13.56
C ASP A 182 10.45 -3.12 14.00
N PHE A 183 10.92 -3.98 13.09
CA PHE A 183 11.23 -5.37 13.41
C PHE A 183 12.64 -5.49 13.95
N THR A 184 12.79 -6.32 14.96
CA THR A 184 14.00 -6.37 15.77
C THR A 184 14.92 -7.52 15.39
N LEU A 185 16.21 -7.32 15.66
CA LEU A 185 17.26 -8.34 15.60
C LEU A 185 18.01 -8.31 16.94
N GLY A 186 17.82 -9.34 17.76
CA GLY A 186 18.40 -9.41 19.09
C GLY A 186 17.40 -9.10 20.20
N TYR A 187 17.92 -9.04 21.40
CA TYR A 187 17.11 -8.88 22.62
C TYR A 187 17.72 -7.81 23.52
N PRO A 188 16.90 -6.99 24.21
CA PRO A 188 17.40 -6.03 25.18
C PRO A 188 17.89 -6.73 26.45
N ASP A 189 18.66 -6.03 27.26
CA ASP A 189 18.84 -6.38 28.65
C ASP A 189 17.52 -6.20 29.43
N GLU A 190 17.45 -6.73 30.62
CA GLU A 190 16.27 -6.67 31.47
C GLU A 190 15.87 -5.22 31.77
N VAL A 191 14.59 -4.93 31.65
CA VAL A 191 13.98 -3.63 32.00
C VAL A 191 13.32 -3.79 33.38
N ALA A 192 14.02 -3.36 34.42
CA ALA A 192 13.49 -3.39 35.79
C ALA A 192 12.78 -2.06 36.12
N ALA A 193 11.65 -2.12 36.80
CA ALA A 193 10.83 -0.94 37.12
C ALA A 193 11.58 0.10 37.98
N ASP A 194 12.46 -0.34 38.84
CA ASP A 194 13.27 0.54 39.72
C ASP A 194 14.47 1.17 39.01
N SER A 195 14.76 0.76 37.79
CA SER A 195 15.84 1.33 36.97
C SER A 195 15.39 2.53 36.13
N ILE A 196 14.08 2.84 36.07
CA ILE A 196 13.54 3.91 35.29
C ILE A 196 13.96 5.27 35.86
N ARG A 197 14.55 6.12 35.02
CA ARG A 197 14.82 7.53 35.27
C ARG A 197 13.89 8.36 34.39
N LYS A 198 13.24 9.36 34.98
CA LYS A 198 12.30 10.22 34.25
C LYS A 198 12.53 11.70 34.56
N ASP A 199 12.23 12.54 33.59
CA ASP A 199 12.11 14.00 33.78
C ASP A 199 10.69 14.30 34.24
N ASP A 200 10.51 14.60 35.52
CA ASP A 200 9.20 14.87 36.15
C ASP A 200 8.49 16.10 35.56
N ALA A 201 9.21 16.94 34.79
CA ALA A 201 8.59 18.03 34.08
C ALA A 201 7.76 17.60 32.87
N TYR A 202 8.04 16.42 32.32
CA TYR A 202 7.43 15.88 31.12
C TYR A 202 6.73 14.54 31.32
N ILE A 203 7.22 13.70 32.22
CA ILE A 203 6.69 12.36 32.49
C ILE A 203 5.88 12.38 33.79
N ILE A 204 4.59 12.20 33.65
CA ILE A 204 3.66 12.19 34.80
C ILE A 204 3.81 10.86 35.53
N GLU A 205 3.67 9.76 34.82
CA GLU A 205 3.84 8.40 35.36
C GLU A 205 4.52 7.48 34.36
N ALA A 206 5.12 6.39 34.87
CA ALA A 206 5.70 5.36 34.04
C ALA A 206 5.59 3.99 34.74
N GLU A 207 5.08 2.99 34.03
CA GLU A 207 4.90 1.63 34.50
C GLU A 207 5.51 0.63 33.52
N VAL A 208 6.20 -0.40 34.02
CA VAL A 208 6.78 -1.48 33.25
C VAL A 208 6.13 -2.81 33.60
N TYR A 209 5.85 -3.58 32.59
CA TYR A 209 5.33 -4.95 32.68
C TYR A 209 6.32 -5.90 32.00
N THR A 210 6.82 -6.88 32.75
CA THR A 210 7.72 -7.95 32.27
C THR A 210 7.21 -9.31 32.79
N PRO A 211 6.86 -10.30 31.93
CA PRO A 211 6.82 -10.18 30.47
C PRO A 211 5.77 -9.14 29.98
N GLY A 212 5.95 -8.68 28.77
CA GLY A 212 5.09 -7.65 28.17
C GLY A 212 3.60 -8.02 28.19
N ILE A 213 2.75 -7.02 28.35
CA ILE A 213 1.30 -7.16 28.29
C ILE A 213 0.80 -6.65 26.94
N ARG A 214 -0.39 -7.08 26.57
CA ARG A 214 -1.04 -6.52 25.38
C ARG A 214 -1.30 -5.01 25.60
N PRO A 215 -0.90 -4.12 24.70
CA PRO A 215 -1.25 -2.70 24.81
C PRO A 215 -2.75 -2.54 25.01
N THR A 216 -3.15 -1.73 25.96
CA THR A 216 -4.57 -1.41 26.16
C THR A 216 -4.98 -0.51 25.02
N ILE A 217 -5.84 -1.00 24.15
CA ILE A 217 -6.51 -0.13 23.19
C ILE A 217 -7.42 0.76 24.02
N ILE A 218 -7.31 2.06 23.83
CA ILE A 218 -8.32 2.97 24.37
C ILE A 218 -9.64 2.57 23.72
N LYS A 219 -10.59 2.20 24.59
CA LYS A 219 -11.91 1.73 24.22
C LYS A 219 -12.48 2.58 23.10
N GLU A 220 -12.94 1.90 22.05
CA GLU A 220 -14.04 2.37 21.22
C GLU A 220 -13.96 3.83 20.73
N LYS A 221 -12.79 4.30 20.27
CA LYS A 221 -12.85 5.25 19.17
C LYS A 221 -13.63 4.52 18.08
N GLU A 222 -14.72 5.12 17.61
CA GLU A 222 -15.41 4.69 16.40
C GLU A 222 -14.34 4.24 15.43
N GLN A 223 -14.47 3.02 14.92
CA GLN A 223 -13.46 2.41 14.07
C GLN A 223 -13.05 3.46 13.05
N GLU A 224 -11.81 3.85 13.08
CA GLU A 224 -11.28 4.88 12.19
C GLU A 224 -11.55 4.47 10.74
N ARG A 225 -12.03 5.39 9.93
CA ARG A 225 -12.34 5.15 8.52
C ARG A 225 -11.41 5.99 7.67
N VAL A 226 -10.74 5.35 6.74
CA VAL A 226 -9.90 6.02 5.73
C VAL A 226 -10.42 5.72 4.34
N GLU A 227 -10.16 6.60 3.39
CA GLU A 227 -10.55 6.35 2.00
C GLU A 227 -9.83 5.12 1.44
N ALA A 228 -10.54 4.31 0.66
CA ALA A 228 -9.97 3.10 0.05
C ALA A 228 -9.05 3.44 -1.12
N GLN A 229 -9.42 4.41 -1.95
CA GLN A 229 -8.54 4.94 -2.98
C GLN A 229 -7.48 5.82 -2.34
N TYR A 230 -6.23 5.60 -2.68
CA TYR A 230 -5.04 6.19 -2.06
C TYR A 230 -4.81 5.78 -0.59
N PHE A 231 -5.36 4.62 -0.21
CA PHE A 231 -5.15 4.07 1.13
C PHE A 231 -3.66 3.94 1.46
N THR A 232 -3.32 4.31 2.69
CA THR A 232 -2.02 4.05 3.31
C THR A 232 -2.23 3.42 4.69
N PRO A 233 -1.43 2.41 5.08
CA PRO A 233 -1.52 1.80 6.41
C PRO A 233 -1.28 2.81 7.54
N ARG A 234 -1.63 2.47 8.77
CA ARG A 234 -1.39 3.32 9.94
C ARG A 234 0.09 3.56 10.20
N GLY A 235 0.36 4.67 10.87
CA GLY A 235 1.70 5.16 11.13
C GLY A 235 2.21 6.08 10.02
N HIS A 236 3.09 7.00 10.38
CA HIS A 236 3.57 8.05 9.47
C HIS A 236 4.51 7.52 8.37
N ASN A 237 5.10 6.36 8.57
CA ASN A 237 6.10 5.73 7.70
C ASN A 237 5.66 4.36 7.15
N ALA A 238 4.39 4.00 7.29
CA ALA A 238 3.85 2.73 6.78
C ALA A 238 3.23 2.93 5.40
N TRP A 239 3.61 2.07 4.44
CA TRP A 239 3.26 2.17 3.04
C TRP A 239 2.75 0.85 2.48
N VAL A 240 1.88 0.94 1.50
CA VAL A 240 1.47 -0.22 0.69
C VAL A 240 2.60 -0.53 -0.28
N GLY A 241 3.11 -1.74 -0.22
CA GLY A 241 4.03 -2.30 -1.21
C GLY A 241 3.31 -3.25 -2.14
N ASP A 242 4.00 -4.25 -2.65
CA ASP A 242 3.51 -5.15 -3.66
C ASP A 242 2.11 -5.67 -3.39
N VAL A 243 1.21 -5.42 -4.34
CA VAL A 243 -0.21 -5.72 -4.22
C VAL A 243 -0.53 -7.02 -4.95
N ALA A 244 -1.37 -7.84 -4.32
CA ALA A 244 -1.86 -9.08 -4.91
C ALA A 244 -3.37 -9.20 -4.67
N THR A 245 -4.15 -9.45 -5.70
CA THR A 245 -5.61 -9.36 -5.63
C THR A 245 -6.30 -10.61 -6.17
N ILE A 246 -7.46 -10.92 -5.61
CA ILE A 246 -8.31 -12.01 -6.07
C ILE A 246 -9.78 -11.76 -5.70
N TRP A 247 -10.69 -12.25 -6.53
CA TRP A 247 -12.09 -12.37 -6.16
C TRP A 247 -12.35 -13.78 -5.61
N HIS A 248 -12.85 -13.85 -4.38
CA HIS A 248 -13.19 -15.12 -3.74
C HIS A 248 -14.36 -14.96 -2.79
N GLN A 249 -15.27 -15.93 -2.73
CA GLN A 249 -16.44 -15.95 -1.85
C GLN A 249 -17.23 -14.64 -1.78
N GLY A 250 -17.48 -14.02 -2.94
CA GLY A 250 -18.28 -12.79 -3.04
C GLY A 250 -17.55 -11.54 -2.57
N ARG A 251 -16.23 -11.57 -2.45
CA ARG A 251 -15.42 -10.43 -2.02
C ARG A 251 -14.20 -10.25 -2.92
N TYR A 252 -13.84 -9.00 -3.16
CA TYR A 252 -12.56 -8.60 -3.70
C TYR A 252 -11.55 -8.48 -2.56
N HIS A 253 -10.50 -9.26 -2.62
CA HIS A 253 -9.42 -9.29 -1.65
C HIS A 253 -8.22 -8.56 -2.19
N VAL A 254 -7.58 -7.74 -1.36
CA VAL A 254 -6.34 -7.04 -1.62
C VAL A 254 -5.35 -7.44 -0.54
N PHE A 255 -4.33 -8.19 -0.92
CA PHE A 255 -3.16 -8.47 -0.10
C PHE A 255 -2.06 -7.50 -0.53
N TYR A 256 -1.32 -6.98 0.42
CA TYR A 256 -0.20 -6.10 0.10
C TYR A 256 0.94 -6.29 1.09
N LEU A 257 2.15 -6.20 0.57
CA LEU A 257 3.31 -6.11 1.44
C LEU A 257 3.27 -4.77 2.16
N LEU A 258 3.21 -4.78 3.48
CA LEU A 258 3.40 -3.58 4.26
C LEU A 258 4.89 -3.32 4.35
N ASP A 259 5.30 -2.13 3.94
CA ASP A 259 6.64 -1.62 4.14
C ASP A 259 6.63 -0.46 5.14
N ARG A 260 7.72 -0.38 5.89
CA ARG A 260 8.03 0.78 6.72
C ARG A 260 9.40 1.30 6.33
N ARG A 261 9.54 2.63 6.28
CA ARG A 261 10.82 3.28 6.02
C ARG A 261 11.47 2.91 4.69
N GLY A 262 10.67 2.52 3.68
CA GLY A 262 11.16 2.27 2.33
C GLY A 262 12.30 1.23 2.26
N HIS A 263 12.10 0.04 2.79
CA HIS A 263 13.08 -1.04 2.98
C HIS A 263 14.12 -0.82 4.09
N GLU A 264 14.12 0.31 4.79
CA GLU A 264 15.10 0.59 5.85
C GLU A 264 14.73 -0.05 7.20
N SER A 265 13.53 -0.61 7.34
CA SER A 265 13.15 -1.36 8.53
C SER A 265 14.02 -2.61 8.72
N LYS A 266 14.11 -3.10 9.94
CA LYS A 266 14.92 -4.27 10.33
C LYS A 266 16.39 -4.11 9.93
N CYS A 267 16.98 -2.96 10.28
CA CYS A 267 18.38 -2.62 9.97
C CYS A 267 18.67 -2.62 8.45
N GLY A 268 17.74 -2.15 7.62
CA GLY A 268 17.89 -2.07 6.17
C GLY A 268 17.77 -3.42 5.46
N ARG A 269 17.08 -4.39 6.05
CA ARG A 269 16.84 -5.72 5.46
C ARG A 269 15.39 -5.94 5.04
N GLY A 270 14.55 -4.92 5.23
CA GLY A 270 13.12 -4.98 4.97
C GLY A 270 12.37 -5.86 5.95
N GLY A 271 11.45 -5.28 6.68
CA GLY A 271 10.54 -6.00 7.56
C GLY A 271 9.18 -6.16 6.89
N HIS A 272 9.13 -6.76 5.70
CA HIS A 272 7.90 -6.89 4.93
C HIS A 272 7.05 -8.04 5.43
N TYR A 273 5.73 -7.84 5.41
CA TYR A 273 4.74 -8.86 5.69
C TYR A 273 3.42 -8.53 5.00
N PHE A 274 2.55 -9.53 4.79
CA PHE A 274 1.31 -9.33 4.09
C PHE A 274 0.18 -8.88 5.01
N GLU A 275 -0.34 -7.71 4.74
CA GLU A 275 -1.61 -7.19 5.24
C GLU A 275 -2.75 -7.55 4.30
N HIS A 276 -4.00 -7.37 4.77
CA HIS A 276 -5.18 -7.81 4.04
C HIS A 276 -6.35 -6.84 4.18
N LEU A 277 -6.89 -6.44 3.05
CA LEU A 277 -8.15 -5.71 2.93
C LEU A 277 -9.14 -6.52 2.12
N SER A 278 -10.45 -6.34 2.35
CA SER A 278 -11.44 -6.88 1.45
C SER A 278 -12.73 -6.06 1.40
N THR A 279 -13.48 -6.21 0.31
CA THR A 279 -14.78 -5.57 0.09
C THR A 279 -15.72 -6.46 -0.70
N ALA A 280 -17.02 -6.33 -0.45
CA ALA A 280 -18.06 -6.98 -1.26
C ALA A 280 -18.70 -6.03 -2.29
N ASP A 281 -18.55 -4.71 -2.12
CA ASP A 281 -19.28 -3.70 -2.88
C ASP A 281 -18.42 -2.50 -3.32
N PHE A 282 -17.10 -2.54 -3.07
CA PHE A 282 -16.13 -1.49 -3.30
C PHE A 282 -16.38 -0.16 -2.55
N ARG A 283 -17.44 -0.09 -1.73
CA ARG A 283 -17.77 1.07 -0.91
C ARG A 283 -17.38 0.85 0.54
N HIS A 284 -17.63 -0.34 1.05
CA HIS A 284 -17.34 -0.74 2.42
C HIS A 284 -16.21 -1.74 2.44
N TRP A 285 -15.10 -1.32 2.96
CA TRP A 285 -13.89 -2.12 3.07
C TRP A 285 -13.63 -2.52 4.50
N THR A 286 -13.02 -3.66 4.68
CA THR A 286 -12.60 -4.18 5.97
C THR A 286 -11.09 -4.41 5.97
N GLU A 287 -10.39 -3.86 6.95
CA GLU A 287 -9.03 -4.25 7.26
C GLU A 287 -9.06 -5.50 8.14
N HIS A 288 -8.40 -6.55 7.69
CA HIS A 288 -8.30 -7.82 8.41
C HIS A 288 -6.99 -7.92 9.19
N GLU A 289 -6.82 -9.00 9.96
CA GLU A 289 -5.52 -9.35 10.50
C GLU A 289 -4.53 -9.62 9.37
N ALA A 290 -3.23 -9.43 9.66
CA ALA A 290 -2.18 -9.71 8.69
C ALA A 290 -2.31 -11.14 8.15
N ALA A 291 -2.35 -11.28 6.82
CA ALA A 291 -2.48 -12.59 6.20
C ALA A 291 -1.21 -13.45 6.40
N VAL A 292 -0.04 -12.83 6.30
CA VAL A 292 1.25 -13.50 6.52
C VAL A 292 2.12 -12.60 7.38
N PRO A 293 2.03 -12.69 8.72
CA PRO A 293 2.82 -11.87 9.64
C PRO A 293 4.28 -12.33 9.71
N ILE A 294 5.18 -11.44 10.16
CA ILE A 294 6.50 -11.84 10.66
C ILE A 294 6.31 -12.44 12.04
N GLU A 295 6.68 -13.69 12.20
CA GLU A 295 6.56 -14.45 13.44
C GLU A 295 7.89 -14.63 14.15
N GLU A 296 8.99 -14.62 13.40
CA GLU A 296 10.34 -14.82 13.89
C GLU A 296 11.26 -13.68 13.46
N GLN A 297 12.26 -13.39 14.27
CA GLN A 297 13.20 -12.29 13.95
C GLN A 297 13.99 -12.52 12.67
N TRP A 298 14.18 -13.76 12.25
CA TRP A 298 14.91 -14.09 11.02
C TRP A 298 14.07 -13.93 9.75
N GLU A 299 12.74 -13.85 9.84
CA GLU A 299 11.85 -13.78 8.68
C GLU A 299 11.86 -12.40 8.01
N THR A 300 11.87 -12.40 6.70
CA THR A 300 11.52 -11.31 5.81
C THR A 300 10.72 -11.92 4.67
N LEU A 301 9.60 -11.31 4.31
CA LEU A 301 8.72 -11.87 3.30
C LEU A 301 8.86 -11.09 1.99
N GLY A 302 8.75 -11.78 0.87
CA GLY A 302 8.70 -11.22 -0.47
C GLY A 302 7.33 -11.40 -1.11
N THR A 303 7.22 -10.88 -2.31
CA THR A 303 5.99 -10.92 -3.10
C THR A 303 5.53 -12.35 -3.39
N GLY A 304 4.23 -12.49 -3.59
CA GLY A 304 3.56 -13.70 -4.00
C GLY A 304 2.16 -13.41 -4.51
N THR A 305 1.37 -14.43 -4.77
CA THR A 305 0.04 -14.30 -5.36
C THR A 305 -1.01 -15.10 -4.60
N PRO A 306 -2.23 -14.57 -4.44
CA PRO A 306 -3.36 -15.37 -4.00
C PRO A 306 -3.84 -16.28 -5.16
N PHE A 307 -4.29 -17.46 -4.82
CA PHE A 307 -4.91 -18.40 -5.76
C PHE A 307 -5.93 -19.28 -5.03
N VAL A 308 -6.92 -19.75 -5.78
CA VAL A 308 -7.91 -20.70 -5.26
C VAL A 308 -7.64 -22.06 -5.88
N TRP A 309 -7.44 -23.05 -5.03
CA TRP A 309 -7.22 -24.44 -5.45
C TRP A 309 -8.04 -25.38 -4.58
N HIS A 310 -8.82 -26.28 -5.19
CA HIS A 310 -9.78 -27.13 -4.51
C HIS A 310 -10.68 -26.37 -3.51
N ASP A 311 -11.29 -25.28 -4.01
CA ASP A 311 -12.17 -24.38 -3.23
C ASP A 311 -11.54 -23.73 -2.00
N THR A 312 -10.22 -23.80 -1.87
CA THR A 312 -9.47 -23.20 -0.75
C THR A 312 -8.64 -22.02 -1.25
N LEU A 313 -8.69 -20.93 -0.51
CA LEU A 313 -7.89 -19.73 -0.78
C LEU A 313 -6.50 -19.88 -0.15
N PHE A 314 -5.49 -19.73 -0.98
CA PHE A 314 -4.09 -19.69 -0.60
C PHE A 314 -3.47 -18.34 -0.96
N LEU A 315 -2.39 -18.00 -0.27
CA LEU A 315 -1.51 -16.88 -0.61
C LEU A 315 -0.08 -17.42 -0.65
N SER A 316 0.54 -17.45 -1.82
CA SER A 316 1.98 -17.74 -1.94
C SER A 316 2.79 -16.52 -1.51
N TYR A 317 4.02 -16.73 -1.08
CA TYR A 317 4.94 -15.66 -0.75
C TYR A 317 6.40 -16.11 -0.85
N GLY A 318 7.29 -15.17 -1.16
CA GLY A 318 8.71 -15.37 -1.00
C GLY A 318 9.09 -15.36 0.48
N MET A 319 9.75 -16.40 0.96
CA MET A 319 10.34 -16.43 2.29
C MET A 319 11.82 -16.13 2.15
N HIS A 320 12.25 -15.03 2.74
CA HIS A 320 13.65 -14.63 2.79
C HIS A 320 14.17 -14.76 4.20
N THR A 321 15.42 -15.13 4.32
CA THR A 321 16.08 -15.10 5.62
C THR A 321 16.84 -13.79 5.80
N SER A 322 16.74 -13.22 6.96
CA SER A 322 17.63 -12.15 7.33
C SER A 322 19.06 -12.69 7.42
N ARG A 323 19.91 -12.36 6.42
CA ARG A 323 21.35 -12.68 6.44
C ARG A 323 22.11 -12.16 7.65
N LEU A 324 21.43 -11.43 8.51
CA LEU A 324 21.97 -10.87 9.75
C LEU A 324 21.88 -11.83 10.92
N TRP A 325 21.18 -12.95 10.73
CA TRP A 325 20.88 -13.89 11.80
C TRP A 325 21.49 -15.25 11.51
N PRO A 326 22.16 -15.90 12.47
CA PRO A 326 22.67 -17.26 12.28
C PRO A 326 21.49 -18.22 12.16
N SER A 327 21.33 -18.75 10.99
CA SER A 327 20.15 -19.49 10.56
C SER A 327 19.74 -20.65 11.46
N LYS A 328 20.68 -21.46 11.90
CA LYS A 328 20.39 -22.64 12.72
C LYS A 328 20.05 -22.36 14.18
N GLN A 329 20.35 -21.17 14.68
CA GLN A 329 20.19 -20.84 16.08
C GLN A 329 18.87 -20.12 16.39
N THR A 330 18.19 -19.65 15.36
CA THR A 330 17.05 -18.71 15.50
C THR A 330 15.75 -19.21 14.95
N SER A 331 15.77 -20.13 13.98
CA SER A 331 14.57 -20.84 13.57
C SER A 331 14.21 -21.89 14.62
N THR A 332 12.92 -22.10 14.80
CA THR A 332 12.50 -23.19 15.68
C THR A 332 12.99 -24.51 15.11
N PRO A 333 13.42 -25.48 15.94
CA PRO A 333 13.84 -26.80 15.46
C PRO A 333 12.81 -27.47 14.55
N ARG A 334 11.51 -27.21 14.80
CA ARG A 334 10.41 -27.72 13.99
C ARG A 334 10.38 -27.13 12.58
N GLN A 335 10.58 -25.84 12.43
CA GLN A 335 10.61 -25.20 11.11
C GLN A 335 11.79 -25.69 10.28
N TRP A 336 12.96 -25.79 10.89
CA TRP A 336 14.16 -26.30 10.28
C TRP A 336 14.02 -27.76 9.84
N GLN A 337 13.41 -28.59 10.67
CA GLN A 337 13.13 -29.98 10.37
C GLN A 337 12.18 -30.12 9.16
N HIS A 338 11.09 -29.34 9.12
CA HIS A 338 10.16 -29.35 7.99
C HIS A 338 10.82 -28.94 6.67
N ILE A 339 11.64 -27.91 6.68
CA ILE A 339 12.37 -27.45 5.50
C ILE A 339 13.29 -28.56 4.98
N ARG A 340 14.03 -29.23 5.86
CA ARG A 340 14.93 -30.32 5.52
C ARG A 340 14.19 -31.54 4.98
N GLU A 341 13.19 -32.03 5.70
CA GLU A 341 12.40 -33.19 5.32
C GLU A 341 11.73 -32.97 3.94
N TYR A 342 11.27 -31.78 3.69
CA TYR A 342 10.72 -31.44 2.40
C TYR A 342 11.76 -31.49 1.27
N GLY A 343 12.90 -30.83 1.42
CA GLY A 343 13.99 -30.86 0.43
C GLY A 343 14.44 -32.27 0.09
N GLU A 344 14.62 -33.12 1.09
CA GLU A 344 14.99 -34.53 0.93
C GLU A 344 13.89 -35.35 0.23
N SER A 345 12.61 -35.12 0.57
CA SER A 345 11.47 -35.85 0.01
C SER A 345 11.23 -35.54 -1.48
N GLN A 346 11.63 -34.37 -1.95
CA GLN A 346 11.30 -33.90 -3.31
C GLN A 346 12.37 -34.27 -4.34
N SER A 347 13.56 -34.71 -3.94
CA SER A 347 14.69 -34.94 -4.85
C SER A 347 14.80 -33.80 -5.87
N LEU A 348 14.79 -32.58 -5.39
CA LEU A 348 14.72 -31.39 -6.23
C LEU A 348 15.90 -31.40 -7.23
N PRO A 349 15.68 -31.11 -8.53
CA PRO A 349 16.70 -31.23 -9.55
C PRO A 349 17.84 -30.22 -9.48
N PHE A 350 17.74 -29.27 -8.56
CA PHE A 350 18.78 -28.29 -8.24
C PHE A 350 19.42 -28.66 -6.91
N ALA A 351 20.65 -28.24 -6.70
CA ALA A 351 21.35 -28.45 -5.45
C ALA A 351 20.44 -28.01 -4.29
N CYS A 352 20.08 -28.96 -3.44
CA CYS A 352 19.18 -28.68 -2.36
C CYS A 352 19.80 -27.57 -1.52
N PRO A 353 19.16 -26.41 -1.39
CA PRO A 353 19.72 -25.27 -0.67
C PRO A 353 19.88 -25.56 0.84
N PHE A 354 19.56 -26.79 1.26
CA PHE A 354 19.62 -27.28 2.64
C PHE A 354 20.95 -27.97 3.00
N GLU A 355 21.85 -28.17 2.04
CA GLU A 355 23.15 -28.80 2.30
C GLU A 355 24.20 -27.88 2.94
N GLY A 356 23.91 -26.60 3.02
CA GLY A 356 24.77 -25.64 3.73
C GLY A 356 24.39 -25.51 5.19
N ASP A 357 25.38 -25.48 6.04
CA ASP A 357 25.17 -25.28 7.47
C ASP A 357 24.93 -23.81 7.86
N GLU A 358 24.93 -22.91 6.90
CA GLU A 358 25.18 -21.50 7.19
C GLU A 358 23.95 -20.61 7.13
N ASP A 359 22.95 -20.88 6.28
CA ASP A 359 21.78 -20.01 6.17
C ASP A 359 20.48 -20.80 6.00
N ILE A 360 19.37 -20.30 6.57
CA ILE A 360 18.04 -20.77 6.21
C ILE A 360 17.79 -20.39 4.76
N PRO A 361 17.44 -21.34 3.89
CA PRO A 361 17.26 -21.06 2.48
C PRO A 361 16.06 -20.15 2.24
N SER A 362 16.23 -19.19 1.35
CA SER A 362 15.13 -18.42 0.78
C SER A 362 14.37 -19.27 -0.24
N GLY A 363 13.08 -19.00 -0.41
CA GLY A 363 12.28 -19.67 -1.42
C GLY A 363 10.79 -19.41 -1.29
N ALA A 364 10.01 -20.10 -2.10
CA ALA A 364 8.56 -20.02 -2.11
C ALA A 364 7.93 -20.76 -0.93
N SER A 365 6.94 -20.15 -0.33
CA SER A 365 6.08 -20.74 0.70
C SER A 365 4.63 -20.32 0.47
N TYR A 366 3.73 -20.73 1.36
CA TYR A 366 2.33 -20.34 1.27
C TYR A 366 1.68 -20.22 2.65
N ALA A 367 0.60 -19.45 2.69
CA ALA A 367 -0.37 -19.45 3.76
C ALA A 367 -1.73 -19.91 3.24
N VAL A 368 -2.54 -20.50 4.10
CA VAL A 368 -3.87 -21.01 3.77
C VAL A 368 -4.93 -20.30 4.61
N SER A 369 -6.00 -19.86 3.97
CA SER A 369 -7.14 -19.30 4.69
C SER A 369 -7.90 -20.38 5.45
N ALA A 370 -8.02 -20.22 6.76
CA ALA A 370 -8.71 -21.17 7.63
C ALA A 370 -10.25 -21.03 7.60
N ASP A 371 -10.76 -19.88 7.18
CA ASP A 371 -12.20 -19.59 7.10
C ASP A 371 -12.66 -19.22 5.67
N GLY A 372 -11.77 -19.34 4.70
CA GLY A 372 -12.03 -18.99 3.31
C GLY A 372 -11.97 -17.48 3.02
N VAL A 373 -11.84 -16.62 4.03
CA VAL A 373 -11.94 -15.16 3.87
C VAL A 373 -10.74 -14.41 4.41
N ALA A 374 -10.45 -14.54 5.71
CA ALA A 374 -9.60 -13.56 6.39
C ALA A 374 -8.53 -14.17 7.30
N ARG A 375 -8.78 -15.32 7.90
CA ARG A 375 -7.83 -15.92 8.84
C ARG A 375 -6.88 -16.86 8.13
N PHE A 376 -5.64 -16.43 8.00
CA PHE A 376 -4.60 -17.20 7.36
C PHE A 376 -3.68 -17.88 8.38
N ARG A 377 -3.12 -19.01 7.98
CA ARG A 377 -2.05 -19.71 8.69
C ARG A 377 -0.92 -20.04 7.74
N LYS A 378 0.29 -19.71 8.12
CA LYS A 378 1.50 -20.09 7.41
C LYS A 378 1.64 -21.62 7.37
N SER A 379 2.06 -22.15 6.24
CA SER A 379 2.39 -23.57 6.13
C SER A 379 3.68 -23.95 6.86
N HIS A 380 4.60 -23.00 7.02
CA HIS A 380 5.97 -23.21 7.49
C HIS A 380 6.75 -24.25 6.66
N ILE A 381 6.40 -24.38 5.36
CA ILE A 381 7.02 -25.31 4.41
C ILE A 381 7.60 -24.48 3.27
N LEU A 382 8.84 -24.76 2.91
CA LEU A 382 9.42 -24.29 1.66
C LEU A 382 9.00 -25.24 0.54
N ILE A 383 8.29 -24.74 -0.48
CA ILE A 383 7.75 -25.55 -1.56
C ILE A 383 8.59 -25.54 -2.83
N HIS A 384 9.43 -24.50 -2.98
CA HIS A 384 10.30 -24.33 -4.14
C HIS A 384 11.38 -23.29 -3.82
N PRO A 385 12.60 -23.39 -4.34
CA PRO A 385 13.65 -22.38 -4.08
C PRO A 385 13.48 -21.07 -4.83
N ALA A 386 12.37 -20.86 -5.54
CA ALA A 386 12.09 -19.61 -6.21
C ALA A 386 11.73 -18.50 -5.22
N GLU A 387 12.25 -17.32 -5.45
CA GLU A 387 11.79 -16.10 -4.79
C GLU A 387 10.59 -15.49 -5.54
N ASN A 388 9.73 -14.76 -4.85
CA ASN A 388 8.58 -14.05 -5.43
C ASN A 388 7.71 -14.93 -6.34
N PRO A 389 7.16 -16.07 -5.83
CA PRO A 389 6.46 -17.04 -6.64
C PRO A 389 5.10 -16.51 -7.10
N THR A 390 4.88 -16.50 -8.41
CA THR A 390 3.56 -16.30 -9.00
C THR A 390 2.90 -17.65 -9.17
N ILE A 391 2.07 -18.06 -8.22
CA ILE A 391 1.32 -19.32 -8.30
C ILE A 391 -0.08 -19.05 -8.86
N TYR A 392 -0.51 -19.88 -9.78
CA TYR A 392 -1.82 -19.84 -10.42
C TYR A 392 -2.35 -21.25 -10.68
N VAL A 393 -3.64 -21.36 -10.98
CA VAL A 393 -4.29 -22.62 -11.39
C VAL A 393 -4.54 -22.56 -12.87
N ASP A 394 -4.06 -23.58 -13.62
CA ASP A 394 -4.26 -23.69 -15.05
C ASP A 394 -5.68 -24.19 -15.40
N ARG A 395 -5.96 -24.32 -16.70
CA ARG A 395 -7.29 -24.79 -17.18
C ARG A 395 -7.59 -26.23 -16.84
N GLU A 396 -6.56 -27.03 -16.67
CA GLU A 396 -6.67 -28.44 -16.29
C GLU A 396 -6.79 -28.62 -14.78
N GLY A 397 -6.79 -27.53 -14.01
CA GLY A 397 -6.87 -27.53 -12.55
C GLY A 397 -5.55 -27.84 -11.85
N ARG A 398 -4.43 -27.84 -12.58
CA ARG A 398 -3.08 -28.03 -12.02
C ARG A 398 -2.50 -26.69 -11.55
N LEU A 399 -1.56 -26.78 -10.64
CA LEU A 399 -0.80 -25.63 -10.20
C LEU A 399 0.28 -25.27 -11.23
N GLY A 400 0.33 -23.99 -11.59
CA GLY A 400 1.42 -23.40 -12.34
C GLY A 400 2.18 -22.42 -11.45
N MET A 401 3.48 -22.23 -11.72
CA MET A 401 4.29 -21.21 -11.05
C MET A 401 5.22 -20.53 -12.04
N LEU A 402 5.21 -19.22 -12.05
CA LEU A 402 6.26 -18.42 -12.69
C LEU A 402 7.28 -18.03 -11.61
N ALA A 403 8.54 -18.38 -11.86
CA ALA A 403 9.65 -18.07 -10.97
C ALA A 403 10.66 -17.18 -11.71
N ASN A 404 11.06 -16.06 -11.10
CA ASN A 404 11.98 -15.09 -11.71
C ASN A 404 13.39 -15.17 -11.13
N TYR A 405 13.52 -15.52 -9.87
CA TYR A 405 14.78 -15.67 -9.15
C TYR A 405 14.91 -17.04 -8.54
N GLY A 406 16.12 -17.44 -8.22
CA GLY A 406 16.42 -18.78 -7.74
C GLY A 406 16.30 -19.79 -8.88
N ALA A 407 15.42 -20.78 -8.77
CA ALA A 407 15.12 -21.71 -9.84
C ALA A 407 14.14 -21.06 -10.84
N ARG A 408 14.67 -20.20 -11.70
CA ARG A 408 13.92 -19.49 -12.71
C ARG A 408 13.21 -20.45 -13.67
N GLY A 409 12.03 -20.01 -14.15
CA GLY A 409 11.30 -20.74 -15.18
C GLY A 409 9.80 -20.83 -14.93
N THR A 410 9.14 -21.59 -15.76
CA THR A 410 7.74 -21.99 -15.61
C THR A 410 7.68 -23.40 -15.10
N TRP A 411 6.97 -23.59 -14.01
CA TRP A 411 6.85 -24.86 -13.30
C TRP A 411 5.41 -25.29 -13.21
N THR A 412 5.16 -26.59 -13.11
CA THR A 412 3.81 -27.14 -12.87
C THR A 412 3.86 -28.27 -11.85
N SER A 413 2.74 -28.46 -11.14
CA SER A 413 2.56 -29.55 -10.20
C SER A 413 1.08 -29.89 -9.99
N ASP A 414 0.82 -31.15 -9.63
CA ASP A 414 -0.49 -31.61 -9.16
C ASP A 414 -0.64 -31.49 -7.63
N ARG A 415 0.40 -31.01 -6.94
CA ARG A 415 0.48 -30.90 -5.48
C ARG A 415 1.13 -29.57 -5.10
N LEU A 416 0.58 -28.91 -4.08
CA LEU A 416 1.14 -27.64 -3.60
C LEU A 416 2.47 -27.82 -2.87
N ASP A 417 2.57 -28.87 -2.08
CA ASP A 417 3.71 -29.17 -1.22
C ASP A 417 4.85 -29.94 -1.91
N GLY A 418 4.78 -30.11 -3.22
CA GLY A 418 5.83 -30.83 -3.96
C GLY A 418 5.47 -31.21 -5.38
N GLY A 419 6.32 -32.05 -5.98
CA GLY A 419 6.11 -32.54 -7.35
C GLY A 419 6.28 -31.47 -8.44
N TRP A 420 6.87 -30.35 -8.12
CA TRP A 420 7.15 -29.29 -9.08
C TRP A 420 8.17 -29.74 -10.12
N HIS A 421 7.82 -29.61 -11.40
CA HIS A 421 8.74 -29.85 -12.49
C HIS A 421 8.75 -28.71 -13.49
N CYS A 422 9.93 -28.38 -13.97
CA CYS A 422 10.15 -27.29 -14.91
C CYS A 422 9.64 -27.68 -16.31
N ILE A 423 8.81 -26.82 -16.88
CA ILE A 423 8.33 -26.95 -18.26
C ILE A 423 9.01 -25.99 -19.23
N SER A 424 9.61 -24.92 -18.70
CA SER A 424 10.42 -23.97 -19.48
C SER A 424 11.37 -23.23 -18.55
N GLU A 425 12.68 -23.28 -18.80
CA GLU A 425 13.69 -22.55 -18.03
C GLU A 425 13.84 -21.09 -18.50
N ASP A 426 13.46 -20.79 -19.74
CA ASP A 426 13.67 -19.48 -20.37
C ASP A 426 12.47 -18.56 -20.24
N PHE A 427 11.33 -19.04 -19.80
CA PHE A 427 10.09 -18.28 -19.68
C PHE A 427 9.61 -18.19 -18.21
N PRO A 428 9.23 -17.03 -17.70
CA PRO A 428 9.06 -15.72 -18.37
C PRO A 428 10.39 -15.08 -18.76
N PRO A 429 10.36 -14.17 -19.79
CA PRO A 429 11.59 -13.58 -20.33
C PRO A 429 12.27 -12.55 -19.44
N GLY A 430 11.96 -12.49 -18.18
CA GLY A 430 12.44 -11.53 -17.19
C GLY A 430 11.28 -10.80 -16.53
N GLY A 431 11.58 -9.91 -15.62
CA GLY A 431 10.60 -9.20 -14.81
C GLY A 431 10.47 -9.79 -13.40
N ASP A 432 10.30 -8.93 -12.43
CA ASP A 432 10.09 -9.29 -11.03
C ASP A 432 8.60 -9.23 -10.69
N CYS A 433 8.16 -9.94 -9.66
CA CYS A 433 6.80 -9.87 -9.12
C CYS A 433 5.72 -9.96 -10.22
N THR A 434 5.76 -11.02 -11.01
CA THR A 434 4.87 -11.19 -12.17
C THR A 434 3.46 -11.61 -11.78
N PHE A 435 2.49 -11.25 -12.62
CA PHE A 435 1.13 -11.77 -12.61
C PHE A 435 0.77 -12.26 -13.98
N ILE A 436 0.04 -13.38 -14.05
CA ILE A 436 -0.51 -13.92 -15.28
C ILE A 436 -2.03 -13.85 -15.21
N PHE A 437 -2.66 -13.37 -16.29
CA PHE A 437 -4.11 -13.39 -16.41
C PHE A 437 -4.53 -13.58 -17.87
N ARG A 438 -5.76 -14.01 -18.05
CA ARG A 438 -6.39 -14.12 -19.35
C ARG A 438 -7.57 -13.14 -19.41
N TRP A 439 -7.72 -12.52 -20.57
CA TRP A 439 -8.90 -11.74 -20.89
C TRP A 439 -9.34 -12.04 -22.32
N ASP A 440 -10.53 -12.58 -22.46
CA ASP A 440 -11.10 -13.10 -23.70
C ASP A 440 -10.11 -14.03 -24.45
N GLN A 441 -9.65 -13.59 -25.60
CA GLN A 441 -8.77 -14.36 -26.49
C GLN A 441 -7.28 -14.06 -26.31
N TYR A 442 -6.89 -13.35 -25.26
CA TYR A 442 -5.50 -12.95 -25.02
C TYR A 442 -5.00 -13.43 -23.66
N ASP A 443 -3.76 -13.85 -23.63
CA ASP A 443 -3.00 -14.13 -22.43
C ASP A 443 -2.02 -12.98 -22.16
N TYR A 444 -1.94 -12.56 -20.91
CA TYR A 444 -1.10 -11.46 -20.45
C TYR A 444 -0.20 -11.91 -19.32
N ILE A 445 1.02 -11.38 -19.30
CA ILE A 445 1.92 -11.40 -18.16
C ILE A 445 2.33 -9.97 -17.90
N VAL A 446 2.17 -9.51 -16.66
CA VAL A 446 2.66 -8.21 -16.20
C VAL A 446 3.74 -8.45 -15.15
N GLY A 447 4.87 -7.81 -15.31
CA GLY A 447 5.95 -7.85 -14.33
C GLY A 447 5.91 -6.61 -13.46
N GLY A 448 6.42 -6.72 -12.23
CA GLY A 448 6.24 -5.75 -11.16
C GLY A 448 6.56 -4.31 -11.47
N PHE A 449 7.34 -4.06 -12.50
CA PHE A 449 7.81 -2.70 -12.68
C PHE A 449 7.65 -2.13 -14.08
N THR A 450 7.83 -2.75 -15.12
CA THR A 450 7.65 -2.24 -16.48
C THR A 450 7.82 -3.36 -17.51
N HIS A 451 7.38 -4.55 -17.17
CA HIS A 451 7.42 -5.68 -18.06
C HIS A 451 6.00 -6.15 -18.34
N MET A 452 5.60 -6.10 -19.59
CA MET A 452 4.30 -6.61 -20.01
C MET A 452 4.44 -7.38 -21.32
N TRP A 453 3.86 -8.58 -21.33
CA TRP A 453 3.82 -9.44 -22.52
C TRP A 453 2.37 -9.83 -22.81
N MET A 454 2.06 -9.95 -24.07
CA MET A 454 0.74 -10.37 -24.55
C MET A 454 0.88 -11.32 -25.75
N LYS A 455 0.01 -12.34 -25.80
CA LYS A 455 -0.19 -13.17 -26.99
C LYS A 455 -1.67 -13.50 -27.14
N ARG A 456 -2.06 -14.05 -28.28
CA ARG A 456 -3.36 -14.71 -28.38
C ARG A 456 -3.31 -16.03 -27.61
N ALA A 457 -4.42 -16.42 -27.04
CA ALA A 457 -4.52 -17.62 -26.22
C ALA A 457 -4.31 -18.94 -27.01
N ASP A 458 -4.57 -18.88 -28.33
CA ASP A 458 -4.37 -20.00 -29.27
C ASP A 458 -2.95 -20.08 -29.88
N GLU A 459 -2.10 -19.07 -29.60
CA GLU A 459 -0.71 -19.03 -30.03
C GLU A 459 0.21 -19.78 -29.04
N ALA A 460 1.36 -20.25 -29.52
CA ALA A 460 2.40 -20.86 -28.71
C ALA A 460 3.02 -19.86 -27.72
N THR A 461 3.73 -20.36 -26.71
CA THR A 461 4.37 -19.53 -25.68
C THR A 461 5.38 -18.53 -26.29
N GLU A 462 6.07 -18.92 -27.33
CA GLU A 462 7.07 -18.09 -28.02
C GLU A 462 6.46 -16.89 -28.75
N ALA A 463 5.14 -16.82 -28.89
CA ALA A 463 4.42 -15.73 -29.53
C ALA A 463 4.16 -14.52 -28.62
N TYR A 464 4.54 -14.58 -27.35
CA TYR A 464 4.44 -13.43 -26.46
C TYR A 464 5.22 -12.23 -27.01
N ARG A 465 4.55 -11.08 -27.06
CA ARG A 465 5.07 -9.81 -27.57
C ARG A 465 5.32 -8.86 -26.41
N ASP A 466 6.46 -8.21 -26.43
CA ASP A 466 6.81 -7.17 -25.45
C ASP A 466 5.99 -5.89 -25.74
N MET A 467 5.05 -5.61 -24.84
CA MET A 467 4.13 -4.46 -24.97
C MET A 467 4.81 -3.17 -24.54
N VAL A 468 5.77 -3.23 -23.61
CA VAL A 468 6.52 -2.04 -23.16
C VAL A 468 7.42 -1.50 -24.27
N ALA A 469 8.16 -2.40 -24.95
CA ALA A 469 8.98 -2.01 -26.08
C ALA A 469 8.17 -1.40 -27.23
N ARG A 470 6.86 -1.67 -27.30
CA ARG A 470 5.93 -1.12 -28.29
C ARG A 470 5.24 0.17 -27.81
N GLY A 471 5.40 0.56 -26.55
CA GLY A 471 4.66 1.64 -25.90
C GLY A 471 3.16 1.35 -25.79
N GLU A 472 2.78 0.09 -25.66
CA GLU A 472 1.39 -0.41 -25.64
C GLU A 472 1.04 -1.05 -24.29
N ASP A 473 1.83 -0.77 -23.26
CA ASP A 473 1.68 -1.30 -21.91
C ASP A 473 0.57 -0.62 -21.09
N ILE A 474 0.32 -1.17 -19.89
CA ILE A 474 -0.70 -0.66 -18.95
C ILE A 474 -0.13 0.27 -17.89
N TYR A 475 1.18 0.46 -17.83
CA TYR A 475 1.79 1.23 -16.74
C TYR A 475 1.39 2.69 -16.77
N ASP A 476 0.89 3.16 -15.65
CA ASP A 476 0.32 4.50 -15.48
C ASP A 476 0.89 5.22 -14.25
N GLY A 477 2.08 4.81 -13.81
CA GLY A 477 2.73 5.30 -12.59
C GLY A 477 2.55 4.39 -11.38
N LEU A 478 1.81 3.29 -11.53
CA LEU A 478 1.69 2.26 -10.51
C LEU A 478 2.82 1.23 -10.59
N SER A 479 3.26 0.78 -9.44
CA SER A 479 4.22 -0.29 -9.29
C SER A 479 3.52 -1.59 -8.90
N VAL A 480 4.08 -2.71 -9.32
CA VAL A 480 3.63 -4.08 -9.02
C VAL A 480 2.12 -4.24 -9.19
N PRO A 481 1.59 -4.04 -10.42
CA PRO A 481 0.17 -4.14 -10.66
C PRO A 481 -0.29 -5.59 -10.62
N SER A 482 -1.35 -5.82 -9.84
CA SER A 482 -2.10 -7.08 -9.81
C SER A 482 -3.43 -6.91 -10.52
N ILE A 483 -3.82 -7.88 -11.34
CA ILE A 483 -5.06 -7.82 -12.10
C ILE A 483 -6.02 -8.92 -11.61
N CYS A 484 -7.27 -8.54 -11.40
CA CYS A 484 -8.32 -9.45 -10.96
C CYS A 484 -9.56 -9.31 -11.84
N GLU A 485 -10.08 -10.42 -12.35
CA GLU A 485 -11.37 -10.48 -12.99
C GLU A 485 -12.49 -10.57 -11.93
N LEU A 486 -13.54 -9.79 -12.11
CA LEU A 486 -14.74 -9.79 -11.27
C LEU A 486 -15.84 -10.66 -11.91
N PRO A 487 -16.82 -11.14 -11.12
CA PRO A 487 -17.93 -11.95 -11.65
C PRO A 487 -18.81 -11.24 -12.70
N ASP A 488 -18.79 -9.92 -12.74
CA ASP A 488 -19.52 -9.12 -13.73
C ASP A 488 -18.73 -8.89 -15.03
N GLY A 489 -17.55 -9.51 -15.15
CA GLY A 489 -16.65 -9.43 -16.31
C GLY A 489 -15.73 -8.20 -16.32
N ARG A 490 -15.83 -7.30 -15.35
CA ARG A 490 -14.84 -6.22 -15.19
C ARG A 490 -13.50 -6.78 -14.76
N HIS A 491 -12.44 -6.14 -15.23
CA HIS A 491 -11.07 -6.40 -14.76
C HIS A 491 -10.56 -5.20 -14.00
N LEU A 492 -10.01 -5.44 -12.83
CA LEU A 492 -9.43 -4.40 -12.00
C LEU A 492 -7.92 -4.58 -11.93
N MET A 493 -7.22 -3.47 -12.00
CA MET A 493 -5.79 -3.37 -11.73
C MET A 493 -5.61 -2.65 -10.39
N ALA A 494 -4.91 -3.28 -9.47
CA ALA A 494 -4.48 -2.66 -8.23
C ALA A 494 -2.96 -2.63 -8.16
N GLY A 495 -2.41 -1.55 -7.65
CA GLY A 495 -0.98 -1.36 -7.45
C GLY A 495 -0.74 -0.23 -6.46
N TRP A 496 0.50 0.16 -6.28
CA TRP A 496 0.84 1.28 -5.41
C TRP A 496 1.55 2.39 -6.18
N VAL A 497 1.22 3.62 -5.84
CA VAL A 497 1.95 4.79 -6.32
C VAL A 497 3.01 5.15 -5.30
N GLN A 498 4.25 5.31 -5.77
CA GLN A 498 5.36 5.67 -4.90
C GLN A 498 5.12 7.01 -4.20
N VAL A 499 5.42 7.03 -2.90
CA VAL A 499 5.42 8.23 -2.08
C VAL A 499 6.83 8.43 -1.49
N ASN A 500 7.35 9.65 -1.51
CA ASN A 500 8.61 10.04 -0.88
C ASN A 500 9.90 9.38 -1.41
N ARG A 501 9.96 8.95 -2.65
CA ARG A 501 11.17 8.40 -3.28
C ARG A 501 11.69 7.09 -2.68
N HIS A 502 10.89 6.42 -1.86
CA HIS A 502 11.20 5.11 -1.28
C HIS A 502 10.30 4.04 -1.88
N TRP A 503 10.62 2.79 -1.64
CA TRP A 503 9.74 1.68 -2.00
C TRP A 503 8.47 1.72 -1.15
N GLY A 504 7.32 1.41 -1.78
CA GLY A 504 6.01 1.52 -1.16
C GLY A 504 5.34 2.89 -1.36
N GLY A 505 4.05 2.95 -1.07
CA GLY A 505 3.27 4.17 -1.22
C GLY A 505 1.79 4.00 -0.91
N ALA A 506 0.94 4.57 -1.74
CA ALA A 506 -0.50 4.53 -1.58
C ALA A 506 -1.15 3.52 -2.54
N LEU A 507 -2.13 2.75 -2.05
CA LEU A 507 -2.93 1.84 -2.87
C LEU A 507 -3.76 2.62 -3.90
N VAL A 508 -3.71 2.16 -5.13
CA VAL A 508 -4.53 2.70 -6.22
C VAL A 508 -5.18 1.56 -6.99
N ILE A 509 -6.47 1.69 -7.27
CA ILE A 509 -7.24 0.70 -8.03
C ILE A 509 -7.81 1.36 -9.27
N ARG A 510 -7.76 0.65 -10.40
CA ARG A 510 -8.26 1.05 -11.72
C ARG A 510 -9.23 0.02 -12.25
N GLU A 511 -10.20 0.48 -13.02
CA GLU A 511 -10.95 -0.40 -13.91
C GLU A 511 -10.24 -0.44 -15.27
N LEU A 512 -10.01 -1.64 -15.79
CA LEU A 512 -9.34 -1.85 -17.08
C LEU A 512 -10.35 -1.88 -18.23
N ILE A 513 -9.88 -1.56 -19.41
CA ILE A 513 -10.64 -1.60 -20.67
C ILE A 513 -9.81 -2.39 -21.67
N GLN A 514 -10.36 -3.49 -22.20
CA GLN A 514 -9.73 -4.21 -23.30
C GLN A 514 -10.22 -3.69 -24.64
N TYR A 515 -9.30 -3.42 -25.55
CA TYR A 515 -9.61 -3.08 -26.94
C TYR A 515 -9.62 -4.34 -27.82
N PRO A 516 -10.27 -4.29 -29.00
CA PRO A 516 -10.38 -5.45 -29.88
C PRO A 516 -9.05 -6.06 -30.32
N ASP A 517 -7.97 -5.30 -30.28
CA ASP A 517 -6.61 -5.74 -30.61
C ASP A 517 -5.83 -6.30 -29.41
N GLY A 518 -6.49 -6.46 -28.24
CA GLY A 518 -5.93 -6.97 -27.02
C GLY A 518 -5.17 -5.92 -26.19
N ARG A 519 -4.95 -4.72 -26.70
CA ARG A 519 -4.36 -3.63 -25.87
C ARG A 519 -5.30 -3.26 -24.74
N ILE A 520 -4.74 -2.75 -23.67
CA ILE A 520 -5.48 -2.43 -22.43
C ILE A 520 -5.39 -0.93 -22.16
N GLY A 521 -6.52 -0.33 -21.87
CA GLY A 521 -6.67 0.99 -21.28
C GLY A 521 -7.09 0.91 -19.81
N SER A 522 -7.24 2.08 -19.18
CA SER A 522 -7.62 2.18 -17.77
C SER A 522 -8.51 3.40 -17.52
N ARG A 523 -9.38 3.30 -16.51
CA ARG A 523 -10.24 4.42 -16.10
C ARG A 523 -10.43 4.43 -14.57
N PHE A 524 -10.88 5.55 -14.06
CA PHE A 524 -11.31 5.65 -12.68
C PHE A 524 -12.51 4.75 -12.42
N MET A 525 -12.44 4.02 -11.32
CA MET A 525 -13.56 3.20 -10.86
C MET A 525 -14.58 4.10 -10.15
N PRO A 526 -15.85 4.17 -10.60
CA PRO A 526 -16.84 5.09 -10.03
C PRO A 526 -17.10 4.87 -8.53
N GLU A 527 -17.04 3.61 -8.07
CA GLU A 527 -17.26 3.24 -6.67
C GLU A 527 -16.15 3.74 -5.74
N LEU A 528 -14.94 3.97 -6.29
CA LEU A 528 -13.76 4.40 -5.55
C LEU A 528 -13.46 5.90 -5.68
N MET A 529 -14.31 6.65 -6.38
CA MET A 529 -14.12 8.10 -6.46
C MET A 529 -14.17 8.72 -5.06
N PRO A 530 -13.18 9.56 -4.68
CA PRO A 530 -13.17 10.24 -3.40
C PRO A 530 -14.45 11.04 -3.15
N ALA A 531 -14.89 11.10 -1.90
CA ALA A 531 -16.04 11.88 -1.51
C ALA A 531 -15.78 13.38 -1.74
N THR A 532 -16.74 14.07 -2.33
CA THR A 532 -16.65 15.50 -2.60
C THR A 532 -17.28 16.34 -1.50
N LYS A 533 -16.75 17.54 -1.29
CA LYS A 533 -17.25 18.52 -0.34
C LYS A 533 -17.85 19.71 -1.07
N GLY A 534 -19.14 19.94 -0.87
CA GLY A 534 -19.83 21.07 -1.50
C GLY A 534 -20.10 20.87 -2.99
N ARG A 535 -20.41 21.98 -3.68
CA ARG A 535 -20.74 21.97 -5.11
C ARG A 535 -19.50 22.22 -5.97
N SER A 536 -19.48 21.60 -7.14
CA SER A 536 -18.51 21.93 -8.20
C SER A 536 -18.60 23.40 -8.57
N ARG A 537 -17.48 24.12 -8.58
CA ARG A 537 -17.35 25.51 -8.95
C ARG A 537 -16.69 25.63 -10.31
N ARG A 538 -17.33 26.33 -11.25
CA ARG A 538 -16.71 26.66 -12.53
C ARG A 538 -15.64 27.74 -12.31
N LEU A 539 -14.41 27.46 -12.75
CA LEU A 539 -13.31 28.43 -12.75
C LEU A 539 -13.40 29.34 -13.99
N THR A 540 -13.61 28.73 -15.17
CA THR A 540 -13.87 29.46 -16.42
C THR A 540 -14.73 28.59 -17.36
N ALA A 541 -15.45 29.26 -18.23
CA ALA A 541 -16.26 28.61 -19.28
C ALA A 541 -15.40 28.17 -20.47
N ASP A 542 -14.33 28.93 -20.78
CA ASP A 542 -13.51 28.73 -21.97
C ASP A 542 -12.08 29.24 -21.73
N VAL A 543 -11.10 28.50 -22.22
CA VAL A 543 -9.70 28.90 -22.35
C VAL A 543 -9.34 28.72 -23.82
N PRO A 544 -9.33 29.80 -24.61
CA PRO A 544 -9.06 29.73 -26.03
C PRO A 544 -7.64 29.26 -26.36
N ASP A 545 -7.46 28.77 -27.57
CA ASP A 545 -6.14 28.42 -28.10
C ASP A 545 -5.12 29.57 -27.95
N GLY A 546 -3.90 29.23 -27.52
CA GLY A 546 -2.81 30.17 -27.32
C GLY A 546 -2.96 31.11 -26.12
N SER A 547 -4.02 30.97 -25.32
CA SER A 547 -4.20 31.73 -24.06
C SER A 547 -3.67 30.97 -22.84
N ILE A 548 -3.49 31.71 -21.74
CA ILE A 548 -3.11 31.14 -20.42
C ILE A 548 -4.20 31.54 -19.43
N PHE A 549 -4.74 30.54 -18.75
CA PHE A 549 -5.65 30.72 -17.64
C PHE A 549 -4.94 30.38 -16.33
N GLN A 550 -5.07 31.24 -15.32
CA GLN A 550 -4.51 31.03 -13.99
C GLN A 550 -5.59 31.07 -12.93
N ALA A 551 -5.50 30.23 -11.93
CA ALA A 551 -6.39 30.23 -10.78
C ALA A 551 -5.66 29.76 -9.51
N ALA A 552 -6.08 30.34 -8.38
CA ALA A 552 -5.67 29.89 -7.05
C ALA A 552 -6.72 28.98 -6.42
N THR A 553 -6.28 28.12 -5.51
CA THR A 553 -7.12 27.26 -4.69
C THR A 553 -6.62 27.19 -3.25
N GLU A 554 -7.56 27.20 -2.30
CA GLU A 554 -7.28 26.96 -0.88
C GLU A 554 -7.48 25.48 -0.50
N ALA A 555 -8.17 24.72 -1.38
CA ALA A 555 -8.46 23.33 -1.12
C ALA A 555 -7.18 22.49 -1.24
N ARG A 556 -6.86 21.73 -0.21
CA ARG A 556 -5.71 20.80 -0.19
C ARG A 556 -5.90 19.63 -1.14
N SER A 557 -7.14 19.12 -1.20
CA SER A 557 -7.54 18.02 -2.04
C SER A 557 -8.77 18.41 -2.85
N PHE A 558 -8.75 18.16 -4.16
CA PHE A 558 -9.84 18.54 -5.04
C PHE A 558 -9.87 17.71 -6.32
N LEU A 559 -11.05 17.66 -6.93
CA LEU A 559 -11.28 17.15 -8.27
C LEU A 559 -11.26 18.34 -9.25
N LEU A 560 -10.43 18.26 -10.28
CA LEU A 560 -10.40 19.17 -11.42
C LEU A 560 -11.00 18.45 -12.62
N THR A 561 -11.89 19.14 -13.36
CA THR A 561 -12.56 18.57 -14.53
C THR A 561 -12.62 19.61 -15.64
N PHE A 562 -12.30 19.23 -16.87
CA PHE A 562 -12.43 20.08 -18.05
C PHE A 562 -12.54 19.27 -19.34
N ASN A 563 -13.02 19.90 -20.39
CA ASN A 563 -13.11 19.32 -21.72
C ASN A 563 -12.03 19.90 -22.63
N VAL A 564 -11.30 19.03 -23.31
CA VAL A 564 -10.35 19.39 -24.37
C VAL A 564 -11.09 19.35 -25.70
N ILE A 565 -10.95 20.41 -26.48
CA ILE A 565 -11.56 20.56 -27.81
C ILE A 565 -10.41 20.68 -28.82
N PRO A 566 -10.03 19.60 -29.53
CA PRO A 566 -9.05 19.69 -30.60
C PRO A 566 -9.54 20.62 -31.70
N GLN A 567 -8.69 21.52 -32.23
CA GLN A 567 -9.06 22.36 -33.34
C GLN A 567 -8.90 21.65 -34.68
N GLN A 568 -7.96 20.72 -34.74
CA GLN A 568 -7.76 19.81 -35.86
C GLN A 568 -7.57 18.40 -35.30
N GLU A 569 -8.11 17.42 -35.99
CA GLU A 569 -7.99 16.01 -35.63
C GLU A 569 -6.52 15.62 -35.44
N GLY A 570 -6.24 15.02 -34.30
CA GLY A 570 -4.90 14.54 -33.94
C GLY A 570 -3.84 15.63 -33.78
N GLN A 571 -4.24 16.89 -33.56
CA GLN A 571 -3.30 17.99 -33.31
C GLN A 571 -3.70 18.78 -32.07
N GLY A 572 -2.69 19.35 -31.41
CA GLY A 572 -2.86 20.22 -30.25
C GLY A 572 -2.10 19.70 -29.04
N ARG A 573 -1.96 20.61 -28.09
CA ARG A 573 -1.30 20.39 -26.83
C ARG A 573 -2.06 21.10 -25.72
N VAL A 574 -2.15 20.46 -24.55
CA VAL A 574 -2.64 21.10 -23.33
C VAL A 574 -1.58 20.93 -22.26
N THR A 575 -1.16 22.03 -21.65
CA THR A 575 -0.21 22.03 -20.52
C THR A 575 -0.92 22.57 -19.29
N LEU A 576 -0.70 21.91 -18.17
CA LEU A 576 -1.21 22.30 -16.86
C LEU A 576 -0.08 22.26 -15.84
N ASP A 577 0.25 23.42 -15.27
CA ASP A 577 1.26 23.59 -14.25
C ASP A 577 0.58 23.67 -12.88
N PHE A 578 1.09 22.92 -11.93
CA PHE A 578 0.72 22.94 -10.52
C PHE A 578 1.88 23.50 -9.70
N THR A 579 1.61 24.53 -8.91
CA THR A 579 2.62 25.19 -8.06
C THR A 579 2.13 25.38 -6.63
N GLY A 580 3.06 25.59 -5.72
CA GLY A 580 2.83 25.88 -4.30
C GLY A 580 3.54 24.92 -3.35
N GLY A 581 3.55 25.24 -2.07
CA GLY A 581 4.26 24.48 -1.04
C GLY A 581 5.76 24.78 -1.01
N HIS A 582 6.56 23.77 -0.72
CA HIS A 582 8.03 23.85 -0.62
C HIS A 582 8.71 23.03 -1.73
N SER A 583 8.00 22.72 -2.81
CA SER A 583 8.59 22.09 -3.97
C SER A 583 9.39 23.13 -4.74
N ASP A 584 10.66 22.85 -4.99
CA ASP A 584 11.55 23.72 -5.78
C ASP A 584 11.19 23.68 -7.27
N GLU A 585 10.41 22.69 -7.70
CA GLU A 585 10.03 22.49 -9.10
C GLU A 585 8.51 22.44 -9.26
N PRO A 586 7.95 23.14 -10.25
CA PRO A 586 6.54 23.01 -10.61
C PRO A 586 6.27 21.59 -11.13
N CYS A 587 5.12 21.03 -10.80
CA CYS A 587 4.66 19.82 -11.43
C CYS A 587 3.91 20.19 -12.71
N GLN A 588 4.49 19.90 -13.85
CA GLN A 588 3.86 20.10 -15.15
C GLN A 588 3.26 18.79 -15.66
N TRP A 589 2.00 18.84 -16.05
CA TRP A 589 1.34 17.81 -16.85
C TRP A 589 1.14 18.33 -18.26
N THR A 590 1.46 17.51 -19.28
CA THR A 590 1.29 17.86 -20.69
C THR A 590 0.59 16.73 -21.44
N LEU A 591 -0.41 17.08 -22.22
CA LEU A 591 -1.09 16.23 -23.20
C LEU A 591 -0.68 16.69 -24.60
N ASP A 592 -0.13 15.80 -25.41
CA ASP A 592 0.27 16.02 -26.79
C ASP A 592 -0.57 15.13 -27.72
N LEU A 593 -1.55 15.72 -28.38
CA LEU A 593 -2.49 14.98 -29.23
C LEU A 593 -1.83 14.41 -30.47
N ALA A 594 -0.83 15.11 -31.02
CA ALA A 594 -0.11 14.66 -32.21
C ALA A 594 0.71 13.41 -31.96
N LYS A 595 1.23 13.28 -30.74
CA LYS A 595 1.96 12.10 -30.31
C LYS A 595 1.07 11.03 -29.68
N ARG A 596 -0.20 11.35 -29.41
CA ARG A 596 -1.09 10.54 -28.58
C ARG A 596 -0.44 10.16 -27.25
N GLU A 597 0.14 11.14 -26.59
CA GLU A 597 0.97 11.01 -25.40
C GLU A 597 0.51 11.98 -24.30
N ALA A 598 0.54 11.52 -23.06
CA ALA A 598 0.50 12.40 -21.90
C ALA A 598 1.73 12.16 -21.02
N ARG A 599 2.21 13.22 -20.34
CA ARG A 599 3.42 13.13 -19.52
C ARG A 599 3.37 14.04 -18.30
N PHE A 600 4.10 13.63 -17.28
CA PHE A 600 4.53 14.51 -16.21
C PHE A 600 5.98 14.94 -16.44
N GLY A 601 6.28 16.21 -16.16
CA GLY A 601 7.61 16.79 -16.30
C GLY A 601 8.22 16.59 -17.68
N GLU A 602 9.48 16.19 -17.75
CA GLU A 602 10.20 15.96 -19.00
C GLU A 602 9.78 14.65 -19.71
N GLY A 603 8.93 13.85 -19.08
CA GLY A 603 8.42 12.62 -19.68
C GLY A 603 9.51 11.56 -19.91
N ARG A 604 10.45 11.42 -19.00
CA ARG A 604 11.45 10.37 -19.09
C ARG A 604 10.79 9.01 -18.97
N THR A 605 11.25 8.05 -19.78
CA THR A 605 10.80 6.67 -19.67
C THR A 605 11.15 6.15 -18.29
N LEU A 606 10.18 5.50 -17.63
CA LEU A 606 10.42 4.79 -16.39
C LEU A 606 11.39 3.64 -16.65
N HIS A 607 12.69 3.85 -16.44
CA HIS A 607 13.65 2.78 -16.47
C HIS A 607 13.76 2.17 -15.08
N PHE A 608 13.34 0.95 -14.98
CA PHE A 608 13.47 0.17 -13.79
C PHE A 608 14.87 -0.46 -13.73
N GLY A 609 15.78 0.26 -13.20
CA GLY A 609 17.10 -0.23 -12.83
C GLY A 609 17.24 -0.27 -11.31
N GLY A 610 16.29 -0.90 -10.60
CA GLY A 610 16.38 -1.08 -9.15
C GLY A 610 16.15 0.19 -8.31
N GLN A 611 15.79 1.31 -8.94
CA GLN A 611 15.40 2.52 -8.23
C GLN A 611 13.95 2.83 -8.53
N PRO A 612 13.15 3.04 -7.50
CA PRO A 612 11.77 3.42 -7.64
C PRO A 612 11.67 4.73 -8.42
N HIS A 613 10.56 4.91 -9.09
CA HIS A 613 10.17 6.04 -9.92
C HIS A 613 10.50 7.37 -9.27
N GLN A 614 11.70 7.81 -9.45
CA GLN A 614 12.13 9.06 -8.85
C GLN A 614 11.35 10.20 -9.49
N ALA A 615 10.68 10.96 -8.64
CA ALA A 615 10.04 12.21 -8.95
C ALA A 615 8.78 12.16 -9.84
N GLY A 616 8.35 11.00 -10.32
CA GLY A 616 7.13 10.89 -11.11
C GLY A 616 7.19 11.56 -12.48
N ASP A 617 8.37 11.70 -13.09
CA ASP A 617 8.54 12.20 -14.45
C ASP A 617 8.50 11.04 -15.44
N TYR A 618 7.37 10.86 -16.12
CA TYR A 618 7.20 9.79 -17.10
C TYR A 618 6.13 10.16 -18.14
N ALA A 619 6.06 9.38 -19.21
CA ALA A 619 5.08 9.53 -20.29
C ALA A 619 4.31 8.22 -20.49
N ILE A 620 3.05 8.35 -20.87
CA ILE A 620 2.20 7.26 -21.36
C ILE A 620 1.81 7.55 -22.80
N GLY A 621 1.82 6.53 -23.64
CA GLY A 621 1.47 6.62 -25.05
C GLY A 621 0.15 5.96 -25.41
N ASN A 622 -0.09 5.87 -26.73
CA ASN A 622 -1.24 5.17 -27.31
C ASN A 622 -2.61 5.64 -26.80
N LEU A 623 -2.74 6.94 -26.50
CA LEU A 623 -4.01 7.52 -26.07
C LEU A 623 -5.08 7.32 -27.13
N ARG A 624 -6.29 6.97 -26.69
CA ARG A 624 -7.48 6.76 -27.51
C ARG A 624 -8.61 7.69 -27.07
N GLY A 625 -9.56 7.94 -27.97
CA GLY A 625 -10.71 8.79 -27.68
C GLY A 625 -10.34 10.27 -27.57
N THR A 626 -9.24 10.69 -28.20
CA THR A 626 -8.72 12.07 -28.15
C THR A 626 -8.87 12.82 -29.46
N ASP A 627 -9.47 12.22 -30.48
CA ASP A 627 -9.68 12.83 -31.80
C ASP A 627 -10.91 13.77 -31.85
N GLU A 628 -11.91 13.50 -30.99
CA GLU A 628 -13.11 14.31 -30.80
C GLU A 628 -13.04 15.03 -29.43
N PRO A 629 -13.94 15.97 -29.10
CA PRO A 629 -13.98 16.57 -27.77
C PRO A 629 -14.09 15.55 -26.67
N PHE A 630 -13.21 15.60 -25.64
CA PHE A 630 -13.15 14.65 -24.57
C PHE A 630 -12.88 15.31 -23.21
N THR A 631 -13.15 14.56 -22.15
CA THR A 631 -13.03 15.05 -20.77
C THR A 631 -11.71 14.59 -20.16
N ILE A 632 -11.07 15.49 -19.42
CA ILE A 632 -10.02 15.21 -18.45
C ILE A 632 -10.61 15.32 -17.06
N ARG A 633 -10.31 14.33 -16.21
CA ARG A 633 -10.56 14.36 -14.77
C ARG A 633 -9.25 14.22 -14.04
N MET A 634 -8.97 15.08 -13.05
CA MET A 634 -7.78 15.01 -12.23
C MET A 634 -8.15 15.07 -10.77
N ILE A 635 -7.66 14.12 -9.99
CA ILE A 635 -7.79 14.08 -8.53
C ILE A 635 -6.46 14.54 -7.94
N ILE A 636 -6.48 15.63 -7.22
CA ILE A 636 -5.34 16.14 -6.48
C ILE A 636 -5.54 15.81 -5.00
N ARG A 637 -4.61 15.06 -4.40
CA ARG A 637 -4.64 14.69 -2.98
C ARG A 637 -3.41 15.25 -2.27
N GLY A 638 -3.63 16.13 -1.31
CA GLY A 638 -2.60 16.78 -0.51
C GLY A 638 -2.78 16.48 0.98
N GLU A 639 -2.38 15.31 1.45
CA GLU A 639 -2.47 14.91 2.84
C GLU A 639 -1.14 15.05 3.58
N PRO A 640 -1.16 15.35 4.89
CA PRO A 640 0.08 15.53 5.66
C PRO A 640 1.02 14.32 5.60
N LYS A 641 0.49 13.11 5.69
CA LYS A 641 1.27 11.87 5.63
C LYS A 641 2.00 11.70 4.31
N LEU A 642 1.41 12.14 3.19
CA LEU A 642 2.04 12.04 1.87
C LEU A 642 3.28 12.93 1.73
N GLY A 643 3.43 13.96 2.59
CA GLY A 643 4.53 14.91 2.49
C GLY A 643 4.57 15.68 1.17
N GLY A 644 3.44 15.73 0.45
CA GLY A 644 3.31 16.34 -0.86
C GLY A 644 1.92 16.15 -1.44
N SER A 645 1.81 16.11 -2.78
CA SER A 645 0.54 15.89 -3.48
C SER A 645 0.63 14.70 -4.44
N LEU A 646 -0.43 13.88 -4.45
CA LEU A 646 -0.74 12.97 -5.54
C LEU A 646 -1.52 13.74 -6.61
N ILE A 647 -1.17 13.53 -7.87
CA ILE A 647 -1.90 14.03 -9.03
C ILE A 647 -2.27 12.82 -9.87
N ASP A 648 -3.55 12.50 -9.89
CA ASP A 648 -4.10 11.34 -10.57
C ASP A 648 -5.02 11.81 -11.70
N THR A 649 -4.74 11.40 -12.92
CA THR A 649 -5.38 11.90 -14.14
C THR A 649 -6.07 10.78 -14.91
N GLU A 650 -7.30 11.01 -15.34
CA GLU A 650 -8.00 10.20 -16.32
C GLU A 650 -8.19 10.99 -17.61
N ILE A 651 -7.85 10.41 -18.74
CA ILE A 651 -7.87 10.99 -20.07
C ILE A 651 -8.93 10.28 -20.91
N ALA A 652 -9.95 11.00 -21.37
CA ALA A 652 -11.03 10.52 -22.23
C ALA A 652 -11.78 9.28 -21.69
N GLY A 653 -11.67 8.94 -20.39
CA GLY A 653 -12.19 7.69 -19.84
C GLY A 653 -11.52 6.44 -20.43
N GLN A 654 -10.34 6.54 -20.98
CA GLN A 654 -9.63 5.50 -21.73
C GLN A 654 -8.24 5.18 -21.18
N ARG A 655 -7.61 6.12 -20.49
CA ARG A 655 -6.28 5.96 -19.92
C ARG A 655 -6.10 6.77 -18.65
N THR A 656 -5.39 6.23 -17.69
CA THR A 656 -5.04 6.92 -16.43
C THR A 656 -3.53 7.13 -16.31
N MET A 657 -3.13 8.08 -15.48
CA MET A 657 -1.75 8.28 -15.05
C MET A 657 -1.69 9.00 -13.70
N ILE A 658 -0.73 8.62 -12.85
CA ILE A 658 -0.58 9.17 -11.51
C ILE A 658 0.87 9.47 -11.17
N CYS A 659 1.11 10.53 -10.44
CA CYS A 659 2.41 10.78 -9.80
C CYS A 659 2.25 11.33 -8.39
N HIS A 660 3.32 11.19 -7.61
CA HIS A 660 3.50 11.91 -6.34
C HIS A 660 4.57 12.99 -6.51
N ARG A 661 4.32 14.18 -5.95
CA ARG A 661 5.29 15.27 -5.88
C ARG A 661 5.57 15.65 -4.44
N SER A 662 6.76 15.32 -3.99
CA SER A 662 7.23 15.64 -2.64
C SER A 662 7.30 17.15 -2.45
N GLY A 663 6.85 17.65 -1.29
CA GLY A 663 6.85 19.08 -0.95
C GLY A 663 5.79 19.92 -1.70
N LEU A 664 5.15 19.41 -2.75
CA LEU A 664 4.12 20.15 -3.49
C LEU A 664 2.83 20.23 -2.67
N ARG A 665 2.40 21.44 -2.40
CA ARG A 665 1.03 21.74 -1.97
C ARG A 665 0.42 22.64 -3.01
N VAL A 666 -0.48 22.10 -3.82
CA VAL A 666 -1.07 22.88 -4.89
C VAL A 666 -1.90 24.04 -4.32
N THR A 667 -1.44 25.27 -4.61
CA THR A 667 -2.15 26.50 -4.31
C THR A 667 -2.53 27.25 -5.57
N ASP A 668 -1.80 27.02 -6.66
CA ASP A 668 -2.01 27.68 -7.94
C ASP A 668 -1.92 26.69 -9.08
N LEU A 669 -2.68 26.96 -10.11
CA LEU A 669 -2.67 26.22 -11.37
C LEU A 669 -2.66 27.18 -12.57
N ALA A 670 -1.90 26.82 -13.62
CA ALA A 670 -1.87 27.55 -14.88
C ALA A 670 -2.12 26.57 -16.03
N LEU A 671 -3.13 26.85 -16.84
CA LEU A 671 -3.57 26.01 -17.96
C LEU A 671 -3.36 26.74 -19.28
N SER A 672 -2.68 26.11 -20.23
CA SER A 672 -2.40 26.68 -21.54
C SER A 672 -2.63 25.65 -22.67
N PRO A 673 -3.70 25.80 -23.47
CA PRO A 673 -3.92 25.03 -24.66
C PRO A 673 -3.20 25.66 -25.88
N GLN A 674 -2.72 24.82 -26.80
CA GLN A 674 -2.12 25.17 -28.07
C GLN A 674 -2.63 24.24 -29.16
N GLY A 675 -3.21 24.77 -30.25
CA GLY A 675 -3.91 24.00 -31.29
C GLY A 675 -5.14 23.25 -30.77
N SER A 676 -5.61 23.64 -29.59
CA SER A 676 -6.78 23.11 -28.90
C SER A 676 -7.40 24.21 -28.05
N ALA A 677 -8.62 24.01 -27.57
CA ALA A 677 -9.24 24.86 -26.56
C ALA A 677 -9.66 24.00 -25.36
N VAL A 678 -9.78 24.64 -24.21
CA VAL A 678 -10.30 23.97 -23.00
C VAL A 678 -11.61 24.62 -22.58
N ARG A 679 -12.62 23.80 -22.33
CA ARG A 679 -13.96 24.28 -21.93
C ARG A 679 -14.38 23.71 -20.59
N ASP A 680 -15.24 24.49 -19.92
CA ASP A 680 -15.93 24.13 -18.68
C ASP A 680 -14.96 23.64 -17.59
N LEU A 681 -13.90 24.40 -17.34
CA LEU A 681 -12.93 24.09 -16.28
C LEU A 681 -13.61 24.28 -14.93
N ARG A 682 -13.64 23.22 -14.14
CA ARG A 682 -14.29 23.15 -12.83
C ARG A 682 -13.37 22.58 -11.77
N ILE A 683 -13.56 23.05 -10.56
CA ILE A 683 -12.92 22.53 -9.34
C ILE A 683 -13.99 22.14 -8.31
N GLN A 684 -13.77 21.02 -7.63
CA GLN A 684 -14.62 20.58 -6.53
C GLN A 684 -13.75 20.06 -5.39
N PRO A 685 -13.80 20.68 -4.18
CA PRO A 685 -13.07 20.18 -3.04
C PRO A 685 -13.46 18.74 -2.68
N LEU A 686 -12.50 17.95 -2.21
CA LEU A 686 -12.71 16.63 -1.64
C LEU A 686 -12.86 16.73 -0.10
N GLN A 687 -13.43 15.69 0.50
CA GLN A 687 -13.61 15.60 1.95
C GLN A 687 -12.28 15.37 2.66
#